data_680d6e7df8e45784626913dfde712f6a
#
_entry.id   680d6e7df8e45784626913dfde712f6a
#
_cell.length_a   1.000
_cell.length_b   1.000
_cell.length_c   1.000
_cell.angle_alpha   90.00
_cell.angle_beta   90.00
_cell.angle_gamma   90.00
#
_symmetry.space_group_name_H-M   'P 1'
#
loop_
_entity.id
_entity.type
_entity.pdbx_description
1 polymer ?
#
loop_
_entity_poly.entity_id
_entity_poly.type
_entity_poly.pdbx_seq_one_letter_code
_entity_poly.pdbx_strand_id
1 'polypeptide(L)'
;MKSPKRHTITAALPYANGPLHLGHLAGVYISADVYARFLRSNGEDVAFICGSDEHGAAITLRAKKENKSPKDIVDEYHFSNKDIFEKLGISFDIYDRTSSKHHHETAQELFLEMDRKGAFVKKESEQYFDEEYQQFLADRYITGQCPKCESQGAYGDQCEKCGSALSSLELINPISTLSGKSPQLKSTTHWYLPLDRHEKWLGEWMQKGTFNGEQVHDPKNWKNQVVGQCMSWIKGGLQARAITRDLDWGVKVPVEDGEGKVLYVWFDAPIGYISATKKWAEKNGKNWEDYWKSKDTNLVHFLAKDNIVFHTIIFPAILSELDGYILPTNVPANEFLNLEGQKLSTSRNWAVWGEDYITEFPNQEDVLRYVLCSIAPENKDSDFSWKDFQARNNNELCSIFGNFVNRTLVLTKKYYSGVCPSRNELLEVDVELLKTIKETPNNIAQAISSFRFRDAQGDAMKLARAGNKYLADTEPWKLIKTNPERVKTIMNISLQITANLAIVFEPFMPKKALDLAELLNIKLPRWEQSGNNQLIPANHSINEPRILFEKIEDEKIEEQIEKLKNQGQKPTKYPVMKDEITFDEFSKMDLRVGTITEAEKIEKADKLLKLTVDTGIDVRTVVSGIAEHFKPEEVIGQKVSILLNLAPRKIRGVESQGMILMAETDQGELAFVSPNKEINAGNTIR
;
A
#
# COMPACT_ATOMS: atom_id res chain seq x y z
N MET A 1 -24.93 17.96 -18.43
CA MET A 1 -23.64 18.34 -19.05
C MET A 1 -23.49 17.59 -20.38
N LYS A 2 -22.77 18.15 -21.35
CA LYS A 2 -22.42 17.39 -22.58
C LYS A 2 -21.46 16.24 -22.18
N SER A 3 -21.52 15.11 -22.90
CA SER A 3 -20.50 14.07 -22.74
C SER A 3 -19.12 14.65 -22.99
N PRO A 4 -18.14 14.40 -22.13
CA PRO A 4 -16.78 14.88 -22.32
C PRO A 4 -16.18 14.26 -23.59
N LYS A 5 -15.27 14.97 -24.25
CA LYS A 5 -14.54 14.43 -25.42
C LYS A 5 -13.35 13.58 -24.99
N ARG A 6 -12.83 13.82 -23.78
CA ARG A 6 -11.66 13.14 -23.26
C ARG A 6 -11.64 13.12 -21.73
N HIS A 7 -10.77 12.29 -21.18
CA HIS A 7 -10.61 12.10 -19.76
C HIS A 7 -9.14 12.23 -19.35
N THR A 8 -8.89 13.05 -18.33
CA THR A 8 -7.63 13.05 -17.60
C THR A 8 -7.88 12.38 -16.26
N ILE A 9 -7.30 11.19 -16.09
CA ILE A 9 -7.39 10.40 -14.87
C ILE A 9 -6.03 10.43 -14.19
N THR A 10 -5.98 10.85 -12.94
CA THR A 10 -4.76 10.78 -12.15
C THR A 10 -4.94 9.82 -10.99
N ALA A 11 -3.87 9.14 -10.61
CA ALA A 11 -3.76 8.39 -9.38
C ALA A 11 -2.75 9.07 -8.46
N ALA A 12 -3.08 9.20 -7.17
CA ALA A 12 -2.19 9.83 -6.20
C ALA A 12 -0.78 9.25 -6.28
N LEU A 13 0.21 10.15 -6.36
CA LEU A 13 1.61 9.77 -6.51
C LEU A 13 2.07 9.00 -5.26
N PRO A 14 2.58 7.77 -5.37
CA PRO A 14 3.18 7.09 -4.25
C PRO A 14 4.47 7.79 -3.84
N TYR A 15 4.66 7.95 -2.54
CA TYR A 15 5.85 8.56 -1.99
C TYR A 15 7.04 7.60 -2.09
N ALA A 16 8.12 8.01 -2.78
CA ALA A 16 9.26 7.14 -3.10
C ALA A 16 10.21 6.93 -1.91
N ASN A 17 9.67 6.57 -0.75
CA ASN A 17 10.42 6.27 0.46
C ASN A 17 10.18 4.85 0.99
N GLY A 18 9.50 4.01 0.24
CA GLY A 18 9.19 2.64 0.62
C GLY A 18 8.48 1.86 -0.49
N PRO A 19 8.41 0.52 -0.35
CA PRO A 19 7.71 -0.33 -1.30
C PRO A 19 6.20 -0.16 -1.21
N LEU A 20 5.51 -0.53 -2.29
CA LEU A 20 4.05 -0.57 -2.31
C LEU A 20 3.51 -1.79 -1.54
N HIS A 21 2.45 -1.59 -0.77
CA HIS A 21 1.70 -2.65 -0.10
C HIS A 21 0.24 -2.69 -0.58
N LEU A 22 -0.50 -3.77 -0.22
CA LEU A 22 -1.88 -3.96 -0.67
C LEU A 22 -2.81 -2.78 -0.36
N GLY A 23 -2.55 -2.03 0.73
CA GLY A 23 -3.32 -0.83 1.08
C GLY A 23 -3.21 0.27 0.03
N HIS A 24 -2.04 0.48 -0.56
CA HIS A 24 -1.88 1.42 -1.67
C HIS A 24 -2.65 0.94 -2.92
N LEU A 25 -2.54 -0.35 -3.24
CA LEU A 25 -3.19 -0.94 -4.42
C LEU A 25 -4.71 -0.84 -4.34
N ALA A 26 -5.30 -1.26 -3.21
CA ALA A 26 -6.76 -1.21 -2.99
C ALA A 26 -7.28 0.21 -2.80
N GLY A 27 -6.48 1.07 -2.14
CA GLY A 27 -6.87 2.44 -1.83
C GLY A 27 -6.95 3.35 -3.06
N VAL A 28 -6.11 3.10 -4.07
CA VAL A 28 -5.97 4.02 -5.21
C VAL A 28 -5.94 3.31 -6.55
N TYR A 29 -4.93 2.45 -6.78
CA TYR A 29 -4.49 2.12 -8.15
C TYR A 29 -5.41 1.14 -8.87
N ILE A 30 -5.97 0.14 -8.17
CA ILE A 30 -6.90 -0.83 -8.78
C ILE A 30 -8.17 -0.13 -9.25
N SER A 31 -8.77 0.73 -8.41
CA SER A 31 -9.99 1.48 -8.77
C SER A 31 -9.75 2.43 -9.94
N ALA A 32 -8.61 3.14 -9.95
CA ALA A 32 -8.23 4.04 -11.03
C ALA A 32 -8.03 3.30 -12.36
N ASP A 33 -7.36 2.15 -12.33
CA ASP A 33 -7.11 1.34 -13.52
C ASP A 33 -8.40 0.71 -14.07
N VAL A 34 -9.29 0.21 -13.20
CA VAL A 34 -10.62 -0.28 -13.62
C VAL A 34 -11.39 0.82 -14.37
N TYR A 35 -11.39 2.04 -13.85
CA TYR A 35 -12.06 3.16 -14.48
C TYR A 35 -11.43 3.54 -15.83
N ALA A 36 -10.10 3.64 -15.88
CA ALA A 36 -9.37 3.97 -17.11
C ALA A 36 -9.56 2.91 -18.20
N ARG A 37 -9.50 1.62 -17.86
CA ARG A 37 -9.72 0.50 -18.79
C ARG A 37 -11.14 0.50 -19.34
N PHE A 38 -12.13 0.66 -18.47
CA PHE A 38 -13.53 0.75 -18.88
C PHE A 38 -13.74 1.86 -19.92
N LEU A 39 -13.25 3.07 -19.66
CA LEU A 39 -13.40 4.19 -20.58
C LEU A 39 -12.71 3.94 -21.92
N ARG A 40 -11.48 3.41 -21.92
CA ARG A 40 -10.76 3.06 -23.15
C ARG A 40 -11.47 1.97 -23.94
N SER A 41 -11.97 0.94 -23.25
CA SER A 41 -12.74 -0.14 -23.88
C SER A 41 -14.07 0.35 -24.45
N ASN A 42 -14.61 1.46 -23.89
CA ASN A 42 -15.79 2.18 -24.40
C ASN A 42 -15.44 3.22 -25.47
N GLY A 43 -14.23 3.23 -26.01
CA GLY A 43 -13.81 4.11 -27.10
C GLY A 43 -13.47 5.55 -26.70
N GLU A 44 -13.40 5.87 -25.41
CA GLU A 44 -13.10 7.22 -24.91
C GLU A 44 -11.60 7.57 -25.04
N ASP A 45 -11.30 8.87 -25.25
CA ASP A 45 -9.91 9.37 -25.24
C ASP A 45 -9.47 9.60 -23.78
N VAL A 46 -8.52 8.77 -23.30
CA VAL A 46 -8.10 8.73 -21.91
C VAL A 46 -6.60 8.99 -21.80
N ALA A 47 -6.22 9.90 -20.91
CA ALA A 47 -4.87 10.04 -20.38
C ALA A 47 -4.86 9.59 -18.91
N PHE A 48 -4.23 8.45 -18.62
CA PHE A 48 -4.11 7.90 -17.26
C PHE A 48 -2.70 8.14 -16.72
N ILE A 49 -2.60 9.12 -15.81
CA ILE A 49 -1.36 9.75 -15.39
C ILE A 49 -1.04 9.38 -13.94
N CYS A 50 0.20 8.98 -13.71
CA CYS A 50 0.77 8.80 -12.37
C CYS A 50 2.28 9.09 -12.41
N GLY A 51 2.92 8.95 -11.26
CA GLY A 51 4.37 9.09 -11.08
C GLY A 51 4.74 8.83 -9.63
N SER A 52 6.00 8.98 -9.27
CA SER A 52 6.47 8.94 -7.90
C SER A 52 6.66 10.35 -7.34
N ASP A 53 6.19 10.57 -6.11
CA ASP A 53 6.53 11.74 -5.30
C ASP A 53 7.90 11.51 -4.64
N GLU A 54 8.88 12.32 -5.03
CA GLU A 54 10.31 12.07 -4.74
C GLU A 54 10.97 13.17 -3.91
N HIS A 55 10.20 14.12 -3.38
CA HIS A 55 10.72 15.22 -2.60
C HIS A 55 10.24 15.19 -1.14
N GLY A 56 10.90 15.95 -0.27
CA GLY A 56 10.50 16.11 1.13
C GLY A 56 11.42 15.43 2.15
N ALA A 57 11.21 15.82 3.42
CA ALA A 57 12.09 15.49 4.54
C ALA A 57 12.21 13.97 4.83
N ALA A 58 11.15 13.19 4.61
CA ALA A 58 11.20 11.77 4.92
C ALA A 58 12.19 10.98 4.02
N ILE A 59 12.36 11.41 2.76
CA ILE A 59 13.33 10.80 1.83
C ILE A 59 14.76 11.12 2.28
N THR A 60 15.05 12.37 2.61
CA THR A 60 16.38 12.78 3.05
C THR A 60 16.76 12.18 4.41
N LEU A 61 15.79 12.03 5.33
CA LEU A 61 16.00 11.31 6.60
C LEU A 61 16.31 9.83 6.36
N ARG A 62 15.58 9.18 5.45
CA ARG A 62 15.84 7.79 5.09
C ARG A 62 17.21 7.63 4.44
N ALA A 63 17.55 8.51 3.51
CA ALA A 63 18.86 8.51 2.85
C ALA A 63 20.01 8.61 3.88
N LYS A 64 19.91 9.53 4.85
CA LYS A 64 20.88 9.64 5.95
C LYS A 64 20.95 8.36 6.79
N LYS A 65 19.81 7.76 7.15
CA LYS A 65 19.75 6.52 7.93
C LYS A 65 20.40 5.34 7.20
N GLU A 66 20.24 5.27 5.89
CA GLU A 66 20.79 4.18 5.06
C GLU A 66 22.16 4.50 4.48
N ASN A 67 22.73 5.66 4.80
CA ASN A 67 24.00 6.16 4.24
C ASN A 67 24.02 6.16 2.70
N LYS A 68 22.90 6.58 2.11
CA LYS A 68 22.67 6.72 0.66
C LYS A 68 22.41 8.19 0.32
N SER A 69 22.48 8.55 -0.96
CA SER A 69 21.94 9.83 -1.43
C SER A 69 20.41 9.79 -1.51
N PRO A 70 19.72 10.94 -1.41
CA PRO A 70 18.27 11.01 -1.67
C PRO A 70 17.91 10.45 -3.05
N LYS A 71 18.76 10.67 -4.04
CA LYS A 71 18.56 10.15 -5.41
C LYS A 71 18.60 8.63 -5.46
N ASP A 72 19.50 7.97 -4.74
CA ASP A 72 19.57 6.50 -4.71
C ASP A 72 18.29 5.90 -4.12
N ILE A 73 17.76 6.51 -3.04
CA ILE A 73 16.52 6.09 -2.42
C ILE A 73 15.34 6.20 -3.41
N VAL A 74 15.18 7.36 -4.03
CA VAL A 74 14.04 7.56 -4.95
C VAL A 74 14.17 6.75 -6.22
N ASP A 75 15.37 6.52 -6.74
CA ASP A 75 15.60 5.63 -7.88
C ASP A 75 15.19 4.19 -7.55
N GLU A 76 15.59 3.68 -6.39
CA GLU A 76 15.24 2.34 -5.91
C GLU A 76 13.71 2.15 -5.89
N TYR A 77 12.98 3.05 -5.22
CA TYR A 77 11.52 2.89 -5.08
C TYR A 77 10.73 3.30 -6.32
N HIS A 78 11.22 4.24 -7.12
CA HIS A 78 10.60 4.56 -8.41
C HIS A 78 10.55 3.33 -9.32
N PHE A 79 11.70 2.66 -9.50
CA PHE A 79 11.78 1.49 -10.39
C PHE A 79 11.07 0.27 -9.82
N SER A 80 11.19 0.00 -8.52
CA SER A 80 10.46 -1.09 -7.86
C SER A 80 8.95 -0.90 -7.97
N ASN A 81 8.44 0.29 -7.65
CA ASN A 81 7.00 0.58 -7.74
C ASN A 81 6.48 0.49 -9.19
N LYS A 82 7.26 0.97 -10.16
CA LYS A 82 6.94 0.85 -11.58
C LYS A 82 6.82 -0.60 -12.03
N ASP A 83 7.77 -1.44 -11.65
CA ASP A 83 7.76 -2.87 -11.96
C ASP A 83 6.54 -3.59 -11.36
N ILE A 84 6.19 -3.26 -10.09
CA ILE A 84 4.99 -3.77 -9.43
C ILE A 84 3.73 -3.39 -10.21
N PHE A 85 3.59 -2.11 -10.62
CA PHE A 85 2.44 -1.67 -11.41
C PHE A 85 2.34 -2.38 -12.76
N GLU A 86 3.47 -2.52 -13.48
CA GLU A 86 3.53 -3.22 -14.77
C GLU A 86 3.13 -4.69 -14.62
N LYS A 87 3.66 -5.40 -13.62
CA LYS A 87 3.36 -6.81 -13.34
C LYS A 87 1.89 -7.01 -12.96
N LEU A 88 1.33 -6.11 -12.14
CA LEU A 88 -0.09 -6.13 -11.79
C LEU A 88 -1.00 -5.64 -12.92
N GLY A 89 -0.45 -5.22 -14.05
CA GLY A 89 -1.20 -4.77 -15.20
C GLY A 89 -1.91 -3.43 -14.99
N ILE A 90 -1.39 -2.54 -14.13
CA ILE A 90 -1.90 -1.17 -14.03
C ILE A 90 -1.51 -0.40 -15.30
N SER A 91 -2.50 0.12 -16.03
CA SER A 91 -2.34 0.59 -17.41
C SER A 91 -2.07 2.09 -17.51
N PHE A 92 -1.15 2.64 -16.68
CA PHE A 92 -0.74 4.03 -16.82
C PHE A 92 -0.24 4.34 -18.24
N ASP A 93 -0.66 5.47 -18.82
CA ASP A 93 -0.09 6.01 -20.05
C ASP A 93 1.31 6.56 -19.80
N ILE A 94 1.53 7.04 -18.59
CA ILE A 94 2.84 7.45 -18.10
C ILE A 94 2.93 7.26 -16.57
N TYR A 95 4.04 6.71 -16.12
CA TYR A 95 4.49 6.72 -14.73
C TYR A 95 5.80 7.51 -14.68
N ASP A 96 5.70 8.80 -14.32
CA ASP A 96 6.83 9.75 -14.32
C ASP A 96 7.36 9.96 -12.89
N ARG A 97 8.14 11.00 -12.66
CA ARG A 97 8.78 11.27 -11.37
C ARG A 97 8.99 12.76 -11.13
N THR A 98 8.78 13.22 -9.88
CA THR A 98 8.94 14.64 -9.53
C THR A 98 10.39 15.10 -9.48
N SER A 99 11.37 14.22 -9.32
CA SER A 99 12.81 14.58 -9.40
C SER A 99 13.34 14.73 -10.84
N SER A 100 12.49 14.57 -11.87
CA SER A 100 12.92 14.76 -13.26
C SER A 100 13.15 16.23 -13.59
N LYS A 101 14.14 16.49 -14.46
CA LYS A 101 14.43 17.86 -14.94
C LYS A 101 13.17 18.52 -15.54
N HIS A 102 12.41 17.78 -16.34
CA HIS A 102 11.19 18.26 -16.97
C HIS A 102 10.12 18.69 -15.93
N HIS A 103 9.99 17.94 -14.83
CA HIS A 103 9.10 18.33 -13.75
C HIS A 103 9.60 19.60 -13.05
N HIS A 104 10.90 19.69 -12.73
CA HIS A 104 11.49 20.87 -12.11
C HIS A 104 11.23 22.13 -12.94
N GLU A 105 11.47 22.07 -14.26
CA GLU A 105 11.19 23.18 -15.19
C GLU A 105 9.70 23.57 -15.17
N THR A 106 8.81 22.60 -15.23
CA THR A 106 7.35 22.85 -15.18
C THR A 106 6.92 23.48 -13.85
N ALA A 107 7.39 22.96 -12.71
CA ALA A 107 7.03 23.49 -11.40
C ALA A 107 7.57 24.93 -11.19
N GLN A 108 8.77 25.20 -11.69
CA GLN A 108 9.36 26.55 -11.67
C GLN A 108 8.60 27.53 -12.57
N GLU A 109 8.18 27.10 -13.78
CA GLU A 109 7.35 27.91 -14.68
C GLU A 109 6.04 28.33 -13.99
N LEU A 110 5.32 27.37 -13.39
CA LEU A 110 4.05 27.66 -12.71
C LEU A 110 4.23 28.51 -11.46
N PHE A 111 5.30 28.29 -10.70
CA PHE A 111 5.65 29.16 -9.57
C PHE A 111 5.87 30.60 -10.02
N LEU A 112 6.67 30.83 -11.07
CA LEU A 112 6.94 32.16 -11.62
C LEU A 112 5.69 32.82 -12.21
N GLU A 113 4.78 32.07 -12.80
CA GLU A 113 3.49 32.60 -13.25
C GLU A 113 2.66 33.11 -12.08
N MET A 114 2.53 32.30 -11.03
CA MET A 114 1.79 32.67 -9.82
C MET A 114 2.43 33.85 -9.06
N ASP A 115 3.75 33.87 -8.95
CA ASP A 115 4.49 34.98 -8.28
C ASP A 115 4.28 36.29 -9.02
N ARG A 116 4.37 36.30 -10.35
CA ARG A 116 4.08 37.50 -11.19
C ARG A 116 2.66 37.99 -11.04
N LYS A 117 1.69 37.12 -10.79
CA LYS A 117 0.28 37.49 -10.54
C LYS A 117 0.03 37.94 -9.11
N GLY A 118 1.02 37.89 -8.21
CA GLY A 118 0.84 38.25 -6.80
C GLY A 118 0.00 37.23 -6.01
N ALA A 119 -0.02 35.99 -6.44
CA ALA A 119 -0.73 34.89 -5.78
C ALA A 119 -0.13 34.56 -4.41
N PHE A 120 1.14 34.91 -4.17
CA PHE A 120 1.84 34.60 -2.93
C PHE A 120 2.01 35.81 -2.03
N VAL A 121 2.15 35.53 -0.73
CA VAL A 121 2.56 36.50 0.28
C VAL A 121 3.87 36.04 0.90
N LYS A 122 4.90 36.89 0.84
CA LYS A 122 6.15 36.64 1.56
C LYS A 122 5.98 36.95 3.03
N LYS A 123 6.38 36.03 3.91
CA LYS A 123 6.38 36.25 5.37
C LYS A 123 7.70 35.76 5.94
N GLU A 124 8.27 36.62 6.77
CA GLU A 124 9.36 36.23 7.65
C GLU A 124 8.78 35.53 8.88
N SER A 125 9.38 34.42 9.28
CA SER A 125 8.97 33.61 10.43
C SER A 125 10.17 32.99 11.10
N GLU A 126 10.09 32.77 12.39
CA GLU A 126 11.09 31.98 13.10
C GLU A 126 10.86 30.51 12.86
N GLN A 127 11.95 29.77 12.63
CA GLN A 127 11.95 28.31 12.51
C GLN A 127 13.12 27.73 13.30
N TYR A 128 12.96 26.49 13.73
CA TYR A 128 14.04 25.78 14.41
C TYR A 128 15.19 25.46 13.46
N PHE A 129 16.42 25.68 13.95
CA PHE A 129 17.68 25.50 13.24
C PHE A 129 18.60 24.59 14.07
N ASP A 130 19.21 23.61 13.43
CA ASP A 130 20.22 22.75 14.03
C ASP A 130 21.62 23.34 13.74
N GLU A 131 22.30 23.78 14.80
CA GLU A 131 23.63 24.40 14.64
C GLU A 131 24.73 23.40 14.27
N GLU A 132 24.58 22.14 14.66
CA GLU A 132 25.56 21.11 14.35
C GLU A 132 25.50 20.72 12.87
N TYR A 133 24.29 20.63 12.33
CA TYR A 133 24.08 20.27 10.93
C TYR A 133 23.90 21.49 10.02
N GLN A 134 23.93 22.74 10.58
CA GLN A 134 23.75 23.99 9.83
C GLN A 134 22.52 23.97 8.93
N GLN A 135 21.39 23.44 9.43
CA GLN A 135 20.18 23.22 8.67
C GLN A 135 18.93 23.63 9.46
N PHE A 136 17.96 24.25 8.78
CA PHE A 136 16.61 24.43 9.31
C PHE A 136 15.90 23.08 9.47
N LEU A 137 15.12 22.96 10.55
CA LEU A 137 14.39 21.76 10.90
C LEU A 137 12.92 21.89 10.48
N ALA A 138 12.62 21.43 9.28
CA ALA A 138 11.24 21.38 8.79
C ALA A 138 10.58 20.03 9.14
N ASP A 139 9.30 20.08 9.46
CA ASP A 139 8.42 18.90 9.53
C ASP A 139 9.00 17.76 10.40
N ARG A 140 9.47 16.69 9.79
CA ARG A 140 9.97 15.47 10.48
C ARG A 140 11.43 15.54 10.95
N TYR A 141 12.11 16.63 10.68
CA TYR A 141 13.43 16.90 11.26
C TYR A 141 13.39 17.30 12.74
N ILE A 142 12.20 17.56 13.28
CA ILE A 142 12.01 17.95 14.66
C ILE A 142 10.93 17.09 15.31
N THR A 143 11.18 16.69 16.56
CA THR A 143 10.24 15.95 17.40
C THR A 143 10.11 16.63 18.75
N GLY A 144 9.00 16.37 19.43
CA GLY A 144 8.76 16.88 20.79
C GLY A 144 7.53 16.24 21.40
N GLN A 145 7.06 16.81 22.50
CA GLN A 145 5.81 16.38 23.11
C GLN A 145 4.63 17.11 22.44
N CYS A 146 3.58 16.37 22.11
CA CYS A 146 2.38 16.91 21.50
C CYS A 146 1.62 17.82 22.48
N PRO A 147 1.28 19.09 22.12
CA PRO A 147 0.55 19.98 23.01
C PRO A 147 -0.92 19.57 23.22
N LYS A 148 -1.47 18.69 22.37
CA LYS A 148 -2.88 18.28 22.43
C LYS A 148 -3.14 16.97 23.18
N CYS A 149 -2.24 15.99 23.07
CA CYS A 149 -2.41 14.68 23.72
C CYS A 149 -1.22 14.28 24.59
N GLU A 150 -0.25 15.17 24.78
CA GLU A 150 0.94 15.02 25.64
C GLU A 150 1.83 13.82 25.29
N SER A 151 1.61 13.14 24.18
CA SER A 151 2.44 12.05 23.75
C SER A 151 3.83 12.51 23.34
N GLN A 152 4.86 11.77 23.71
CA GLN A 152 6.23 11.98 23.24
C GLN A 152 6.38 11.56 21.79
N GLY A 153 7.36 12.17 21.09
CA GLY A 153 7.70 11.81 19.71
C GLY A 153 6.72 12.32 18.64
N ALA A 154 5.95 13.37 18.93
CA ALA A 154 5.17 14.08 17.92
C ALA A 154 6.13 14.81 16.96
N TYR A 155 5.85 14.74 15.64
CA TYR A 155 6.62 15.49 14.65
C TYR A 155 6.12 16.94 14.49
N GLY A 156 6.96 17.77 13.87
CA GLY A 156 6.67 19.18 13.68
C GLY A 156 5.50 19.48 12.73
N ASP A 157 5.04 18.49 11.96
CA ASP A 157 3.89 18.59 11.04
C ASP A 157 2.63 17.92 11.60
N GLN A 158 2.80 16.81 12.34
CA GLN A 158 1.66 16.01 12.82
C GLN A 158 2.03 15.14 14.03
N CYS A 159 1.07 14.93 14.91
CA CYS A 159 1.16 13.91 15.96
C CYS A 159 0.62 12.57 15.43
N GLU A 160 1.48 11.55 15.33
CA GLU A 160 1.06 10.22 14.84
C GLU A 160 0.09 9.50 15.79
N LYS A 161 0.07 9.86 17.08
CA LYS A 161 -0.83 9.24 18.07
C LYS A 161 -2.24 9.75 18.00
N CYS A 162 -2.44 11.08 17.99
CA CYS A 162 -3.78 11.67 17.96
C CYS A 162 -4.21 12.20 16.58
N GLY A 163 -3.32 12.15 15.57
CA GLY A 163 -3.61 12.60 14.21
C GLY A 163 -3.72 14.11 14.03
N SER A 164 -3.45 14.91 15.08
CA SER A 164 -3.57 16.38 15.00
C SER A 164 -2.44 16.95 14.14
N ALA A 165 -2.80 17.87 13.24
CA ALA A 165 -1.82 18.72 12.57
C ALA A 165 -1.18 19.66 13.59
N LEU A 166 0.13 19.85 13.49
CA LEU A 166 0.95 20.68 14.38
C LEU A 166 1.80 21.65 13.56
N SER A 167 2.25 22.71 14.21
CA SER A 167 3.42 23.47 13.79
C SER A 167 4.62 23.04 14.64
N SER A 168 5.80 23.04 14.08
CA SER A 168 7.04 22.71 14.82
C SER A 168 7.22 23.61 16.05
N LEU A 169 6.74 24.86 15.99
CA LEU A 169 6.78 25.82 17.09
C LEU A 169 5.82 25.51 18.25
N GLU A 170 4.82 24.66 18.01
CA GLU A 170 3.86 24.24 19.04
C GLU A 170 4.37 23.05 19.88
N LEU A 171 5.43 22.38 19.42
CA LEU A 171 5.99 21.23 20.14
C LEU A 171 6.57 21.65 21.50
N ILE A 172 6.26 20.88 22.52
CA ILE A 172 6.83 21.05 23.85
C ILE A 172 8.17 20.29 23.89
N ASN A 173 9.23 20.95 24.38
CA ASN A 173 10.59 20.40 24.44
C ASN A 173 11.08 19.84 23.07
N PRO A 174 11.18 20.69 22.04
CA PRO A 174 11.58 20.26 20.72
C PRO A 174 13.01 19.75 20.68
N ILE A 175 13.22 18.69 19.91
CA ILE A 175 14.53 18.03 19.73
C ILE A 175 14.75 17.81 18.24
N SER A 176 15.94 18.15 17.74
CA SER A 176 16.36 17.81 16.39
C SER A 176 16.50 16.29 16.23
N THR A 177 15.91 15.74 15.19
CA THR A 177 16.10 14.31 14.84
C THR A 177 17.47 14.03 14.22
N LEU A 178 18.23 15.08 13.87
CA LEU A 178 19.57 14.97 13.30
C LEU A 178 20.63 14.86 14.40
N SER A 179 20.70 15.85 15.30
CA SER A 179 21.71 15.93 16.35
C SER A 179 21.28 15.34 17.69
N GLY A 180 19.96 15.13 17.89
CA GLY A 180 19.41 14.77 19.19
C GLY A 180 19.42 15.91 20.22
N LYS A 181 19.79 17.14 19.79
CA LYS A 181 19.91 18.31 20.67
C LYS A 181 18.69 19.23 20.53
N SER A 182 18.51 20.13 21.52
CA SER A 182 17.51 21.19 21.44
C SER A 182 17.94 22.20 20.36
N PRO A 183 17.08 22.51 19.36
CA PRO A 183 17.41 23.43 18.30
C PRO A 183 17.23 24.90 18.72
N GLN A 184 17.81 25.82 17.94
CA GLN A 184 17.65 27.28 18.11
C GLN A 184 16.63 27.82 17.11
N LEU A 185 15.98 28.94 17.45
CA LEU A 185 15.15 29.68 16.52
C LEU A 185 16.01 30.62 15.67
N LYS A 186 15.78 30.59 14.35
CA LYS A 186 16.35 31.54 13.38
C LYS A 186 15.26 32.04 12.45
N SER A 187 15.37 33.29 12.02
CA SER A 187 14.45 33.89 11.07
C SER A 187 14.72 33.40 9.66
N THR A 188 13.64 33.09 8.94
CA THR A 188 13.65 32.72 7.51
C THR A 188 12.42 33.26 6.80
N THR A 189 12.52 33.53 5.51
CA THR A 189 11.43 34.06 4.70
C THR A 189 10.88 32.97 3.78
N HIS A 190 9.55 32.79 3.77
CA HIS A 190 8.88 31.84 2.89
C HIS A 190 7.75 32.50 2.08
N TRP A 191 7.42 31.89 0.95
CA TRP A 191 6.23 32.19 0.15
C TRP A 191 5.06 31.41 0.67
N TYR A 192 3.94 32.10 0.88
CA TYR A 192 2.70 31.52 1.37
C TYR A 192 1.59 31.69 0.35
N LEU A 193 0.87 30.62 0.06
CA LEU A 193 -0.41 30.67 -0.67
C LEU A 193 -1.52 31.03 0.35
N PRO A 194 -2.17 32.20 0.20
CA PRO A 194 -3.22 32.65 1.12
C PRO A 194 -4.54 31.93 0.83
N LEU A 195 -4.70 30.71 1.38
CA LEU A 195 -5.88 29.86 1.12
C LEU A 195 -7.19 30.48 1.61
N ASP A 196 -7.15 31.38 2.57
CA ASP A 196 -8.30 32.18 3.04
C ASP A 196 -8.98 32.97 1.92
N ARG A 197 -8.24 33.44 0.91
CA ARG A 197 -8.80 34.11 -0.28
C ARG A 197 -9.67 33.19 -1.13
N HIS A 198 -9.49 31.89 -1.02
CA HIS A 198 -10.17 30.87 -1.82
C HIS A 198 -11.38 30.24 -1.12
N GLU A 199 -11.61 30.48 0.18
CA GLU A 199 -12.67 29.84 0.98
C GLU A 199 -14.05 29.91 0.34
N LYS A 200 -14.43 31.10 -0.11
CA LYS A 200 -15.79 31.36 -0.62
C LYS A 200 -16.07 30.53 -1.88
N TRP A 201 -15.22 30.63 -2.87
CA TRP A 201 -15.45 29.93 -4.13
C TRP A 201 -15.22 28.41 -4.01
N LEU A 202 -14.27 27.96 -3.17
CA LEU A 202 -14.09 26.53 -2.85
C LEU A 202 -15.36 25.95 -2.21
N GLY A 203 -15.96 26.67 -1.27
CA GLY A 203 -17.23 26.28 -0.67
C GLY A 203 -18.38 26.21 -1.69
N GLU A 204 -18.47 27.17 -2.59
CA GLU A 204 -19.48 27.18 -3.67
C GLU A 204 -19.23 26.05 -4.68
N TRP A 205 -17.98 25.85 -5.10
CA TRP A 205 -17.60 24.76 -5.98
C TRP A 205 -17.93 23.40 -5.38
N MET A 206 -17.60 23.17 -4.10
CA MET A 206 -17.87 21.92 -3.43
C MET A 206 -19.37 21.64 -3.23
N GLN A 207 -20.17 22.66 -2.85
CA GLN A 207 -21.58 22.49 -2.51
C GLN A 207 -22.52 22.63 -3.71
N LYS A 208 -22.19 23.49 -4.69
CA LYS A 208 -23.05 23.79 -5.85
C LYS A 208 -22.47 23.24 -7.15
N GLY A 209 -21.21 22.85 -7.17
CA GLY A 209 -20.50 22.41 -8.36
C GLY A 209 -20.15 23.54 -9.35
N THR A 210 -20.18 24.79 -8.89
CA THR A 210 -19.98 25.97 -9.76
C THR A 210 -18.65 26.67 -9.49
N PHE A 211 -17.96 27.05 -10.55
CA PHE A 211 -16.75 27.85 -10.51
C PHE A 211 -16.83 28.95 -11.59
N ASN A 212 -16.54 30.20 -11.22
CA ASN A 212 -16.66 31.38 -12.11
C ASN A 212 -18.00 31.46 -12.88
N GLY A 213 -19.09 31.09 -12.21
CA GLY A 213 -20.44 31.12 -12.78
C GLY A 213 -20.80 29.96 -13.71
N GLU A 214 -19.88 29.01 -13.92
CA GLU A 214 -20.10 27.84 -14.76
C GLU A 214 -20.25 26.57 -13.92
N GLN A 215 -21.07 25.63 -14.38
CA GLN A 215 -21.22 24.31 -13.76
C GLN A 215 -20.05 23.41 -14.14
N VAL A 216 -19.22 23.02 -13.17
CA VAL A 216 -18.06 22.15 -13.35
C VAL A 216 -18.42 20.70 -13.08
N HIS A 217 -19.18 20.44 -12.01
CA HIS A 217 -19.59 19.09 -11.63
C HIS A 217 -20.99 19.08 -10.97
N ASP A 218 -21.57 17.89 -10.82
CA ASP A 218 -22.75 17.69 -9.98
C ASP A 218 -22.31 17.21 -8.58
N PRO A 219 -22.55 17.98 -7.51
CA PRO A 219 -22.17 17.60 -6.15
C PRO A 219 -22.75 16.27 -5.67
N LYS A 220 -23.90 15.85 -6.23
CA LYS A 220 -24.54 14.56 -5.90
C LYS A 220 -23.70 13.35 -6.31
N ASN A 221 -22.79 13.53 -7.27
CA ASN A 221 -21.91 12.47 -7.74
C ASN A 221 -20.63 12.32 -6.89
N TRP A 222 -20.43 13.23 -5.93
CA TRP A 222 -19.28 13.18 -5.04
C TRP A 222 -19.57 12.37 -3.79
N LYS A 223 -18.57 11.65 -3.28
CA LYS A 223 -18.70 10.91 -2.03
C LYS A 223 -18.89 11.87 -0.85
N ASN A 224 -19.84 11.58 0.04
CA ASN A 224 -20.15 12.42 1.20
C ASN A 224 -18.96 12.69 2.10
N GLN A 225 -18.06 11.72 2.27
CA GLN A 225 -16.83 11.87 3.06
C GLN A 225 -15.89 12.94 2.48
N VAL A 226 -15.75 13.00 1.16
CA VAL A 226 -14.91 13.99 0.47
C VAL A 226 -15.48 15.39 0.69
N VAL A 227 -16.77 15.55 0.42
CA VAL A 227 -17.50 16.83 0.66
C VAL A 227 -17.42 17.22 2.13
N GLY A 228 -17.65 16.28 3.04
CA GLY A 228 -17.65 16.51 4.49
C GLY A 228 -16.28 16.96 5.00
N GLN A 229 -15.21 16.32 4.57
CA GLN A 229 -13.85 16.67 4.97
C GLN A 229 -13.43 18.04 4.42
N CYS A 230 -13.70 18.31 3.14
CA CYS A 230 -13.44 19.61 2.52
C CYS A 230 -14.18 20.73 3.25
N MET A 231 -15.49 20.57 3.47
CA MET A 231 -16.31 21.58 4.15
C MET A 231 -15.93 21.76 5.62
N SER A 232 -15.43 20.72 6.30
CA SER A 232 -14.91 20.84 7.66
C SER A 232 -13.68 21.76 7.72
N TRP A 233 -12.77 21.63 6.76
CA TRP A 233 -11.60 22.49 6.64
C TRP A 233 -11.98 23.94 6.35
N ILE A 234 -12.87 24.17 5.38
CA ILE A 234 -13.34 25.50 5.01
C ILE A 234 -14.04 26.19 6.22
N LYS A 235 -14.92 25.46 6.90
CA LYS A 235 -15.62 26.00 8.09
C LYS A 235 -14.69 26.28 9.28
N GLY A 236 -13.57 25.57 9.36
CA GLY A 236 -12.52 25.81 10.36
C GLY A 236 -11.68 27.05 10.10
N GLY A 237 -11.84 27.69 8.93
CA GLY A 237 -11.06 28.84 8.47
C GLY A 237 -9.74 28.37 7.83
N LEU A 238 -9.59 28.58 6.51
CA LEU A 238 -8.36 28.24 5.80
C LEU A 238 -7.24 29.22 6.15
N GLN A 239 -6.08 28.70 6.47
CA GLN A 239 -4.91 29.50 6.79
C GLN A 239 -3.92 29.51 5.61
N ALA A 240 -3.17 30.61 5.46
CA ALA A 240 -2.10 30.69 4.49
C ALA A 240 -1.07 29.55 4.70
N ARG A 241 -0.71 28.86 3.63
CA ARG A 241 0.23 27.72 3.64
C ARG A 241 1.54 28.08 2.99
N ALA A 242 2.65 27.83 3.68
CA ALA A 242 3.97 27.99 3.10
C ALA A 242 4.17 26.98 1.98
N ILE A 243 4.61 27.45 0.81
CA ILE A 243 4.86 26.65 -0.39
C ILE A 243 6.35 26.51 -0.69
N THR A 244 7.21 26.96 0.20
CA THR A 244 8.66 26.79 0.15
C THR A 244 9.18 26.22 1.46
N ARG A 245 10.35 25.58 1.43
CA ARG A 245 11.05 25.01 2.59
C ARG A 245 12.55 25.26 2.47
N ASP A 246 13.22 25.43 3.59
CA ASP A 246 14.68 25.45 3.70
C ASP A 246 15.20 24.00 3.67
N LEU A 247 15.38 23.45 2.49
CA LEU A 247 15.85 22.09 2.24
C LEU A 247 16.75 22.08 1.00
N ASP A 248 17.64 21.09 0.92
CA ASP A 248 18.52 20.92 -0.23
C ASP A 248 17.94 20.05 -1.34
N TRP A 249 17.10 19.07 -0.98
CA TRP A 249 16.48 18.12 -1.90
C TRP A 249 15.05 18.55 -2.26
N GLY A 250 14.83 18.91 -3.52
CA GLY A 250 13.56 19.38 -4.07
C GLY A 250 13.72 20.29 -5.25
N VAL A 251 12.63 20.80 -5.80
CA VAL A 251 12.61 21.79 -6.87
C VAL A 251 13.10 23.13 -6.31
N LYS A 252 14.19 23.69 -6.84
CA LYS A 252 14.73 24.96 -6.37
C LYS A 252 13.76 26.10 -6.65
N VAL A 253 13.62 27.01 -5.69
CA VAL A 253 12.80 28.23 -5.83
C VAL A 253 13.48 29.15 -6.89
N PRO A 254 12.77 29.52 -7.99
CA PRO A 254 13.41 30.14 -9.16
C PRO A 254 13.49 31.68 -9.10
N VAL A 255 13.61 32.25 -7.91
CA VAL A 255 13.75 33.71 -7.71
C VAL A 255 14.96 34.04 -6.85
N GLU A 256 15.49 35.24 -6.95
CA GLU A 256 16.74 35.68 -6.30
C GLU A 256 16.73 35.46 -4.78
N ASP A 257 15.60 35.77 -4.10
CA ASP A 257 15.46 35.57 -2.65
C ASP A 257 15.23 34.10 -2.27
N GLY A 258 15.20 33.20 -3.23
CA GLY A 258 14.92 31.77 -3.06
C GLY A 258 16.17 30.91 -2.85
N GLU A 259 17.37 31.50 -2.74
CA GLU A 259 18.59 30.73 -2.51
C GLU A 259 18.51 29.89 -1.23
N GLY A 260 18.96 28.64 -1.30
CA GLY A 260 18.86 27.68 -0.18
C GLY A 260 17.46 27.10 0.07
N LYS A 261 16.49 27.40 -0.81
CA LYS A 261 15.10 26.96 -0.64
C LYS A 261 14.63 26.08 -1.80
N VAL A 262 13.69 25.21 -1.48
CA VAL A 262 12.96 24.39 -2.45
C VAL A 262 11.46 24.62 -2.35
N LEU A 263 10.74 24.28 -3.42
CA LEU A 263 9.28 24.22 -3.38
C LEU A 263 8.86 23.12 -2.42
N TYR A 264 7.83 23.39 -1.64
CA TYR A 264 7.27 22.41 -0.71
C TYR A 264 6.52 21.32 -1.47
N VAL A 265 6.66 20.08 -1.02
CA VAL A 265 6.05 18.91 -1.66
C VAL A 265 4.54 19.06 -1.92
N TRP A 266 3.82 19.82 -1.10
CA TRP A 266 2.40 20.09 -1.29
C TRP A 266 2.09 21.04 -2.46
N PHE A 267 3.07 21.79 -2.91
CA PHE A 267 2.97 22.58 -4.12
C PHE A 267 3.47 21.79 -5.34
N ASP A 268 4.62 21.14 -5.22
CA ASP A 268 5.27 20.52 -6.37
C ASP A 268 4.64 19.16 -6.76
N ALA A 269 4.27 18.31 -5.80
CA ALA A 269 3.76 16.97 -6.09
C ALA A 269 2.52 16.96 -7.01
N PRO A 270 1.45 17.77 -6.78
CA PRO A 270 0.31 17.78 -7.69
C PRO A 270 0.64 18.37 -9.06
N ILE A 271 1.65 19.22 -9.19
CA ILE A 271 2.16 19.67 -10.49
C ILE A 271 2.78 18.50 -11.27
N GLY A 272 3.21 17.45 -10.60
CA GLY A 272 3.67 16.20 -11.19
C GLY A 272 2.67 15.59 -12.18
N TYR A 273 1.39 15.74 -11.95
CA TYR A 273 0.36 15.30 -12.92
C TYR A 273 0.43 16.12 -14.23
N ILE A 274 0.63 17.42 -14.13
CA ILE A 274 0.71 18.32 -15.29
C ILE A 274 2.00 18.03 -16.07
N SER A 275 3.14 17.98 -15.38
CA SER A 275 4.43 17.71 -16.03
C SER A 275 4.48 16.34 -16.70
N ALA A 276 3.95 15.31 -16.05
CA ALA A 276 3.82 13.98 -16.63
C ALA A 276 2.90 13.99 -17.87
N THR A 277 1.79 14.73 -17.83
CA THR A 277 0.89 14.87 -19.00
C THR A 277 1.59 15.60 -20.14
N LYS A 278 2.37 16.68 -19.87
CA LYS A 278 3.17 17.38 -20.90
C LYS A 278 4.11 16.39 -21.61
N LYS A 279 4.86 15.60 -20.84
CA LYS A 279 5.80 14.60 -21.37
C LYS A 279 5.12 13.48 -22.15
N TRP A 280 3.99 12.98 -21.67
CA TRP A 280 3.20 11.99 -22.38
C TRP A 280 2.64 12.53 -23.69
N ALA A 281 2.07 13.73 -23.66
CA ALA A 281 1.49 14.36 -24.85
C ALA A 281 2.54 14.60 -25.92
N GLU A 282 3.72 15.11 -25.55
CA GLU A 282 4.87 15.28 -26.46
C GLU A 282 5.25 13.97 -27.16
N LYS A 283 5.40 12.88 -26.39
CA LYS A 283 5.73 11.56 -26.93
C LYS A 283 4.67 10.99 -27.88
N ASN A 284 3.42 11.38 -27.71
CA ASN A 284 2.28 10.86 -28.48
C ASN A 284 1.74 11.83 -29.54
N GLY A 285 2.41 12.97 -29.77
CA GLY A 285 1.98 13.98 -30.71
C GLY A 285 0.62 14.62 -30.37
N LYS A 286 0.30 14.68 -29.08
CA LYS A 286 -0.94 15.27 -28.53
C LYS A 286 -0.67 16.65 -27.95
N ASN A 287 -1.70 17.46 -27.81
CA ASN A 287 -1.62 18.72 -27.07
C ASN A 287 -2.03 18.50 -25.61
N TRP A 288 -1.09 18.68 -24.67
CA TRP A 288 -1.33 18.51 -23.24
C TRP A 288 -2.40 19.48 -22.68
N GLU A 289 -2.53 20.68 -23.25
CA GLU A 289 -3.53 21.67 -22.81
C GLU A 289 -4.95 21.18 -23.01
N ASP A 290 -5.18 20.35 -24.02
CA ASP A 290 -6.48 19.73 -24.23
C ASP A 290 -6.93 18.89 -23.02
N TYR A 291 -5.99 18.35 -22.25
CA TYR A 291 -6.25 17.49 -21.08
C TYR A 291 -6.33 18.27 -19.76
N TRP A 292 -5.83 19.52 -19.73
CA TRP A 292 -5.78 20.31 -18.49
C TRP A 292 -6.48 21.66 -18.59
N LYS A 293 -6.76 22.15 -19.81
CA LYS A 293 -7.36 23.49 -20.03
C LYS A 293 -8.65 23.46 -20.83
N SER A 294 -9.01 22.33 -21.46
CA SER A 294 -10.24 22.23 -22.23
C SER A 294 -11.44 21.87 -21.36
N LYS A 295 -12.52 22.66 -21.46
CA LYS A 295 -13.81 22.38 -20.79
C LYS A 295 -14.50 21.09 -21.30
N ASP A 296 -14.05 20.52 -22.42
CA ASP A 296 -14.53 19.23 -22.95
C ASP A 296 -13.79 18.05 -22.30
N THR A 297 -12.93 18.28 -21.30
CA THR A 297 -12.17 17.25 -20.57
C THR A 297 -12.76 16.99 -19.19
N ASN A 298 -12.93 15.72 -18.87
CA ASN A 298 -13.30 15.24 -17.54
C ASN A 298 -12.04 14.94 -16.74
N LEU A 299 -11.77 15.74 -15.70
CA LEU A 299 -10.61 15.58 -14.81
C LEU A 299 -11.02 14.84 -13.52
N VAL A 300 -10.44 13.67 -13.27
CA VAL A 300 -10.75 12.83 -12.11
C VAL A 300 -9.47 12.44 -11.37
N HIS A 301 -9.44 12.68 -10.06
CA HIS A 301 -8.31 12.33 -9.20
C HIS A 301 -8.65 11.16 -8.28
N PHE A 302 -8.00 10.00 -8.48
CA PHE A 302 -8.12 8.84 -7.59
C PHE A 302 -7.09 8.91 -6.46
N LEU A 303 -7.54 8.73 -5.22
CA LEU A 303 -6.70 8.87 -4.04
C LEU A 303 -7.26 8.15 -2.81
N ALA A 304 -6.47 8.04 -1.75
CA ALA A 304 -6.93 7.64 -0.43
C ALA A 304 -7.28 8.88 0.43
N LYS A 305 -8.06 8.70 1.48
CA LYS A 305 -8.67 9.78 2.30
C LYS A 305 -7.69 10.81 2.87
N ASP A 306 -6.45 10.43 3.09
CA ASP A 306 -5.38 11.31 3.57
C ASP A 306 -4.99 12.40 2.56
N ASN A 307 -5.28 12.19 1.27
CA ASN A 307 -5.00 13.13 0.18
C ASN A 307 -6.20 14.00 -0.24
N ILE A 308 -7.36 13.89 0.43
CA ILE A 308 -8.57 14.64 0.06
C ILE A 308 -8.30 16.15 0.07
N VAL A 309 -7.75 16.69 1.15
CA VAL A 309 -7.51 18.13 1.31
C VAL A 309 -6.58 18.69 0.24
N PHE A 310 -5.58 17.91 -0.17
CA PHE A 310 -4.68 18.28 -1.25
C PHE A 310 -5.41 18.50 -2.57
N HIS A 311 -6.30 17.58 -2.93
CA HIS A 311 -6.94 17.56 -4.24
C HIS A 311 -8.27 18.31 -4.28
N THR A 312 -8.81 18.70 -3.11
CA THR A 312 -10.08 19.45 -3.04
C THR A 312 -9.94 20.89 -2.54
N ILE A 313 -8.77 21.24 -1.99
CA ILE A 313 -8.52 22.61 -1.48
C ILE A 313 -7.23 23.17 -2.09
N ILE A 314 -6.08 22.54 -1.84
CA ILE A 314 -4.78 23.12 -2.17
C ILE A 314 -4.55 23.13 -3.67
N PHE A 315 -4.68 21.99 -4.34
CA PHE A 315 -4.45 21.92 -5.78
C PHE A 315 -5.50 22.71 -6.60
N PRO A 316 -6.81 22.67 -6.29
CA PRO A 316 -7.76 23.59 -6.92
C PRO A 316 -7.43 25.07 -6.72
N ALA A 317 -6.94 25.48 -5.52
CA ALA A 317 -6.50 26.85 -5.29
C ALA A 317 -5.30 27.23 -6.17
N ILE A 318 -4.31 26.33 -6.33
CA ILE A 318 -3.19 26.51 -7.25
C ILE A 318 -3.69 26.64 -8.69
N LEU A 319 -4.54 25.72 -9.16
CA LEU A 319 -5.09 25.74 -10.51
C LEU A 319 -5.92 27.01 -10.82
N SER A 320 -6.60 27.56 -9.81
CA SER A 320 -7.41 28.78 -9.97
C SER A 320 -6.58 30.06 -10.15
N GLU A 321 -5.33 30.05 -9.69
CA GLU A 321 -4.37 31.14 -9.89
C GLU A 321 -3.64 31.08 -11.25
N LEU A 322 -3.76 29.95 -11.94
CA LEU A 322 -3.15 29.69 -13.24
C LEU A 322 -4.18 29.89 -14.38
N ASP A 323 -3.72 30.36 -15.55
CA ASP A 323 -4.62 30.69 -16.65
C ASP A 323 -5.16 29.44 -17.38
N GLY A 324 -6.50 29.37 -17.40
CA GLY A 324 -7.24 28.42 -18.23
C GLY A 324 -7.30 26.99 -17.72
N TYR A 325 -6.75 26.68 -16.55
CA TYR A 325 -6.83 25.32 -16.00
C TYR A 325 -8.26 24.96 -15.57
N ILE A 326 -8.63 23.70 -15.82
CA ILE A 326 -9.91 23.14 -15.36
C ILE A 326 -9.79 22.61 -13.94
N LEU A 327 -10.90 22.59 -13.22
CA LEU A 327 -10.98 21.95 -11.89
C LEU A 327 -11.48 20.51 -12.00
N PRO A 328 -11.18 19.66 -10.99
CA PRO A 328 -11.67 18.28 -10.97
C PRO A 328 -13.19 18.20 -11.02
N THR A 329 -13.70 17.27 -11.83
CA THR A 329 -15.13 16.96 -11.89
C THR A 329 -15.51 15.95 -10.81
N ASN A 330 -14.56 15.15 -10.34
CA ASN A 330 -14.72 14.23 -9.21
C ASN A 330 -13.37 13.87 -8.57
N VAL A 331 -13.42 13.54 -7.27
CA VAL A 331 -12.30 13.03 -6.49
C VAL A 331 -12.77 11.78 -5.74
N PRO A 332 -12.78 10.60 -6.39
CA PRO A 332 -13.21 9.35 -5.77
C PRO A 332 -12.17 8.83 -4.78
N ALA A 333 -12.19 9.39 -3.56
CA ALA A 333 -11.33 8.96 -2.48
C ALA A 333 -11.82 7.68 -1.83
N ASN A 334 -10.91 6.77 -1.51
CA ASN A 334 -11.18 5.57 -0.73
C ASN A 334 -10.70 5.72 0.72
N GLU A 335 -11.31 4.96 1.62
CA GLU A 335 -10.88 4.78 3.01
C GLU A 335 -9.65 3.87 3.07
N PHE A 336 -9.25 3.40 4.26
CA PHE A 336 -8.07 2.55 4.41
C PHE A 336 -8.40 1.06 4.36
N LEU A 337 -7.44 0.28 3.88
CA LEU A 337 -7.43 -1.16 3.99
C LEU A 337 -6.68 -1.57 5.25
N ASN A 338 -7.30 -2.42 6.07
CA ASN A 338 -6.66 -3.11 7.17
C ASN A 338 -6.13 -4.48 6.70
N LEU A 339 -5.35 -5.13 7.52
CA LEU A 339 -4.76 -6.45 7.28
C LEU A 339 -4.95 -7.33 8.50
N GLU A 340 -5.65 -8.46 8.34
CA GLU A 340 -5.96 -9.40 9.43
C GLU A 340 -6.53 -8.68 10.67
N GLY A 341 -7.49 -7.77 10.45
CA GLY A 341 -8.16 -7.00 11.50
C GLY A 341 -7.34 -5.85 12.11
N GLN A 342 -6.11 -5.60 11.63
CA GLN A 342 -5.23 -4.56 12.16
C GLN A 342 -4.89 -3.51 11.08
N LYS A 343 -4.61 -2.28 11.52
CA LYS A 343 -4.15 -1.22 10.62
C LYS A 343 -2.81 -1.59 9.99
N LEU A 344 -2.72 -1.53 8.66
CA LEU A 344 -1.46 -1.62 7.92
C LEU A 344 -0.43 -0.62 8.46
N SER A 345 0.81 -1.04 8.59
CA SER A 345 1.89 -0.22 9.17
C SER A 345 3.24 -0.58 8.59
N THR A 346 3.80 0.32 7.79
CA THR A 346 5.15 0.18 7.23
C THR A 346 6.22 0.19 8.32
N SER A 347 6.07 1.04 9.35
CA SER A 347 7.03 1.18 10.44
C SER A 347 7.10 -0.07 11.35
N ARG A 348 6.00 -0.81 11.47
CA ARG A 348 5.92 -2.08 12.20
C ARG A 348 6.14 -3.30 11.31
N ASN A 349 6.38 -3.09 10.01
CA ASN A 349 6.43 -4.14 8.99
C ASN A 349 5.17 -5.05 8.97
N TRP A 350 4.00 -4.50 9.37
CA TRP A 350 2.71 -5.18 9.31
C TRP A 350 2.04 -4.85 7.98
N ALA A 351 2.50 -5.53 6.93
CA ALA A 351 2.04 -5.29 5.56
C ALA A 351 2.27 -6.52 4.69
N VAL A 352 1.47 -6.66 3.64
CA VAL A 352 1.77 -7.53 2.50
C VAL A 352 2.30 -6.62 1.38
N TRP A 353 3.55 -6.85 0.99
CA TRP A 353 4.23 -6.06 -0.02
C TRP A 353 3.89 -6.56 -1.43
N GLY A 354 3.75 -5.63 -2.38
CA GLY A 354 3.41 -5.98 -3.76
C GLY A 354 4.45 -6.87 -4.43
N GLU A 355 5.73 -6.64 -4.18
CA GLU A 355 6.83 -7.46 -4.71
C GLU A 355 6.80 -8.90 -4.17
N ASP A 356 6.59 -9.03 -2.84
CA ASP A 356 6.45 -10.35 -2.20
C ASP A 356 5.28 -11.12 -2.79
N TYR A 357 4.11 -10.47 -2.93
CA TYR A 357 2.95 -11.12 -3.52
C TYR A 357 3.22 -11.63 -4.94
N ILE A 358 3.80 -10.80 -5.79
CA ILE A 358 4.10 -11.17 -7.19
C ILE A 358 5.07 -12.35 -7.25
N THR A 359 6.03 -12.40 -6.34
CA THR A 359 7.03 -13.46 -6.27
C THR A 359 6.43 -14.78 -5.75
N GLU A 360 5.56 -14.70 -4.75
CA GLU A 360 5.03 -15.87 -4.05
C GLU A 360 3.74 -16.45 -4.69
N PHE A 361 3.04 -15.64 -5.48
CA PHE A 361 1.82 -16.01 -6.22
C PHE A 361 1.97 -15.72 -7.72
N PRO A 362 2.90 -16.37 -8.41
CA PRO A 362 3.14 -16.15 -9.84
C PRO A 362 1.90 -16.49 -10.68
N ASN A 363 1.60 -15.66 -11.68
CA ASN A 363 0.42 -15.74 -12.56
C ASN A 363 -0.95 -15.58 -11.86
N GLN A 364 -0.95 -15.08 -10.62
CA GLN A 364 -2.17 -14.79 -9.85
C GLN A 364 -2.39 -13.29 -9.63
N GLU A 365 -1.80 -12.43 -10.45
CA GLU A 365 -1.93 -10.98 -10.33
C GLU A 365 -3.40 -10.53 -10.49
N ASP A 366 -4.13 -11.15 -11.41
CA ASP A 366 -5.56 -10.87 -11.61
C ASP A 366 -6.43 -11.40 -10.46
N VAL A 367 -5.99 -12.45 -9.75
CA VAL A 367 -6.66 -12.88 -8.52
C VAL A 367 -6.55 -11.81 -7.45
N LEU A 368 -5.36 -11.21 -7.28
CA LEU A 368 -5.17 -10.10 -6.35
C LEU A 368 -6.04 -8.89 -6.73
N ARG A 369 -6.02 -8.51 -8.01
CA ARG A 369 -6.86 -7.41 -8.54
C ARG A 369 -8.34 -7.64 -8.23
N TYR A 370 -8.83 -8.86 -8.49
CA TYR A 370 -10.20 -9.26 -8.21
C TYR A 370 -10.53 -9.13 -6.71
N VAL A 371 -9.69 -9.68 -5.84
CA VAL A 371 -9.92 -9.64 -4.39
C VAL A 371 -9.87 -8.20 -3.88
N LEU A 372 -8.84 -7.43 -4.22
CA LEU A 372 -8.71 -6.04 -3.77
C LEU A 372 -9.85 -5.15 -4.26
N CYS A 373 -10.35 -5.36 -5.48
CA CYS A 373 -11.53 -4.65 -5.97
C CYS A 373 -12.80 -5.04 -5.19
N SER A 374 -12.98 -6.34 -4.90
CA SER A 374 -14.16 -6.83 -4.18
C SER A 374 -14.26 -6.34 -2.72
N ILE A 375 -13.11 -5.98 -2.13
CA ILE A 375 -13.01 -5.42 -0.77
C ILE A 375 -12.58 -3.96 -0.78
N ALA A 376 -12.60 -3.27 -1.93
CA ALA A 376 -12.17 -1.89 -2.03
C ALA A 376 -12.82 -1.02 -0.93
N PRO A 377 -12.05 -0.20 -0.20
CA PRO A 377 -12.57 0.58 0.92
C PRO A 377 -13.32 1.84 0.46
N GLU A 378 -14.37 1.67 -0.36
CA GLU A 378 -15.06 2.75 -1.06
C GLU A 378 -15.77 3.74 -0.13
N ASN A 379 -16.38 3.27 0.96
CA ASN A 379 -17.22 4.10 1.85
C ASN A 379 -16.86 3.96 3.33
N LYS A 380 -16.06 2.97 3.70
CA LYS A 380 -15.55 2.70 5.04
C LYS A 380 -14.27 1.89 4.95
N ASP A 381 -13.48 1.90 5.99
CA ASP A 381 -12.33 1.01 6.10
C ASP A 381 -12.75 -0.45 5.85
N SER A 382 -11.95 -1.20 5.15
CA SER A 382 -12.15 -2.61 4.86
C SER A 382 -10.97 -3.44 5.36
N ASP A 383 -11.08 -4.75 5.31
CA ASP A 383 -10.05 -5.65 5.80
C ASP A 383 -9.66 -6.67 4.72
N PHE A 384 -8.37 -6.90 4.57
CA PHE A 384 -7.82 -8.00 3.80
C PHE A 384 -7.43 -9.12 4.76
N SER A 385 -7.89 -10.33 4.51
CA SER A 385 -7.37 -11.52 5.17
C SER A 385 -6.98 -12.57 4.15
N TRP A 386 -5.93 -13.33 4.43
CA TRP A 386 -5.47 -14.40 3.57
C TRP A 386 -6.53 -15.50 3.39
N LYS A 387 -7.35 -15.75 4.42
CA LYS A 387 -8.47 -16.71 4.32
C LYS A 387 -9.58 -16.22 3.40
N ASP A 388 -9.94 -14.92 3.45
CA ASP A 388 -10.92 -14.36 2.51
C ASP A 388 -10.37 -14.33 1.08
N PHE A 389 -9.09 -14.02 0.91
CA PHE A 389 -8.39 -14.10 -0.38
C PHE A 389 -8.51 -15.50 -1.00
N GLN A 390 -8.17 -16.54 -0.25
CA GLN A 390 -8.33 -17.93 -0.68
C GLN A 390 -9.78 -18.30 -1.00
N ALA A 391 -10.69 -17.92 -0.10
CA ALA A 391 -12.11 -18.23 -0.26
C ALA A 391 -12.69 -17.60 -1.54
N ARG A 392 -12.33 -16.35 -1.86
CA ARG A 392 -12.77 -15.69 -3.10
C ARG A 392 -12.16 -16.36 -4.34
N ASN A 393 -10.87 -16.67 -4.31
CA ASN A 393 -10.28 -17.42 -5.42
C ASN A 393 -10.98 -18.78 -5.61
N ASN A 394 -11.03 -19.60 -4.58
CA ASN A 394 -11.48 -20.98 -4.70
C ASN A 394 -12.99 -21.09 -4.98
N ASN A 395 -13.82 -20.26 -4.32
CA ASN A 395 -15.28 -20.35 -4.42
C ASN A 395 -15.84 -19.50 -5.56
N GLU A 396 -15.29 -18.29 -5.83
CA GLU A 396 -15.85 -17.42 -6.87
C GLU A 396 -15.12 -17.59 -8.20
N LEU A 397 -13.80 -17.47 -8.23
CA LEU A 397 -13.03 -17.57 -9.48
C LEU A 397 -12.93 -19.02 -9.98
N CYS A 398 -12.54 -19.97 -9.14
CA CYS A 398 -12.42 -21.38 -9.57
C CYS A 398 -13.79 -22.05 -9.72
N SER A 399 -14.63 -22.03 -8.66
CA SER A 399 -15.86 -22.84 -8.61
C SER A 399 -17.04 -22.23 -9.36
N ILE A 400 -17.05 -20.91 -9.59
CA ILE A 400 -18.13 -20.26 -10.36
C ILE A 400 -17.64 -19.90 -11.74
N PHE A 401 -16.73 -18.93 -11.87
CA PHE A 401 -16.30 -18.41 -13.16
C PHE A 401 -15.53 -19.48 -13.97
N GLY A 402 -14.45 -19.98 -13.42
CA GLY A 402 -13.59 -20.96 -14.08
C GLY A 402 -14.35 -22.27 -14.41
N ASN A 403 -15.19 -22.74 -13.49
CA ASN A 403 -16.02 -23.92 -13.71
C ASN A 403 -17.01 -23.73 -14.88
N PHE A 404 -17.71 -22.59 -14.93
CA PHE A 404 -18.61 -22.30 -16.05
C PHE A 404 -17.86 -22.30 -17.39
N VAL A 405 -16.76 -21.55 -17.46
CA VAL A 405 -15.92 -21.47 -18.68
C VAL A 405 -15.41 -22.84 -19.09
N ASN A 406 -14.79 -23.55 -18.17
CA ASN A 406 -14.23 -24.88 -18.44
C ASN A 406 -15.28 -25.87 -18.96
N ARG A 407 -16.45 -25.92 -18.29
CA ARG A 407 -17.55 -26.80 -18.73
C ARG A 407 -18.05 -26.41 -20.12
N THR A 408 -18.22 -25.11 -20.39
CA THR A 408 -18.65 -24.63 -21.71
C THR A 408 -17.67 -25.06 -22.80
N LEU A 409 -16.37 -24.83 -22.61
CA LEU A 409 -15.36 -25.13 -23.61
C LEU A 409 -15.17 -26.68 -23.80
N VAL A 410 -15.10 -27.44 -22.71
CA VAL A 410 -14.93 -28.91 -22.73
C VAL A 410 -16.13 -29.55 -23.39
N LEU A 411 -17.36 -29.15 -23.08
CA LEU A 411 -18.55 -29.72 -23.72
C LEU A 411 -18.64 -29.35 -25.20
N THR A 412 -18.27 -28.12 -25.57
CA THR A 412 -18.18 -27.70 -26.98
C THR A 412 -17.15 -28.52 -27.73
N LYS A 413 -15.97 -28.77 -27.12
CA LYS A 413 -14.94 -29.62 -27.74
C LYS A 413 -15.43 -31.05 -27.89
N LYS A 414 -16.06 -31.60 -26.84
CA LYS A 414 -16.53 -33.00 -26.82
C LYS A 414 -17.67 -33.29 -27.82
N TYR A 415 -18.66 -32.37 -27.90
CA TYR A 415 -19.88 -32.65 -28.67
C TYR A 415 -19.83 -32.07 -30.08
N TYR A 416 -19.03 -31.03 -30.32
CA TYR A 416 -18.99 -30.32 -31.58
C TYR A 416 -17.56 -30.12 -32.10
N SER A 417 -16.60 -30.94 -31.65
CA SER A 417 -15.19 -30.85 -32.08
C SER A 417 -14.56 -29.45 -31.90
N GLY A 418 -15.04 -28.67 -30.92
CA GLY A 418 -14.58 -27.29 -30.68
C GLY A 418 -15.23 -26.27 -31.61
N VAL A 419 -16.26 -26.60 -32.35
CA VAL A 419 -16.97 -25.69 -33.25
C VAL A 419 -18.25 -25.19 -32.60
N CYS A 420 -18.47 -23.85 -32.61
CA CYS A 420 -19.70 -23.26 -32.12
C CYS A 420 -20.92 -23.72 -32.92
N PRO A 421 -21.90 -24.41 -32.31
CA PRO A 421 -23.07 -24.88 -33.02
C PRO A 421 -24.02 -23.70 -33.36
N SER A 422 -24.88 -23.90 -34.37
CA SER A 422 -25.98 -22.97 -34.66
C SER A 422 -27.03 -23.00 -33.56
N ARG A 423 -27.68 -21.86 -33.34
CA ARG A 423 -28.78 -21.72 -32.41
C ARG A 423 -30.07 -22.11 -33.13
N ASN A 424 -30.88 -22.95 -32.48
CA ASN A 424 -32.20 -23.37 -32.95
C ASN A 424 -33.30 -22.64 -32.16
N GLU A 425 -34.48 -23.26 -32.02
CA GLU A 425 -35.61 -22.71 -31.24
C GLU A 425 -35.19 -22.33 -29.81
N LEU A 426 -35.67 -21.16 -29.34
CA LEU A 426 -35.43 -20.63 -28.02
C LEU A 426 -36.60 -20.99 -27.10
N LEU A 427 -36.27 -21.50 -25.93
CA LEU A 427 -37.20 -21.69 -24.82
C LEU A 427 -37.19 -20.44 -23.93
N GLU A 428 -38.15 -20.33 -23.03
CA GLU A 428 -38.27 -19.19 -22.08
C GLU A 428 -36.99 -18.95 -21.29
N VAL A 429 -36.35 -20.03 -20.78
CA VAL A 429 -35.08 -19.95 -20.02
C VAL A 429 -33.94 -19.33 -20.86
N ASP A 430 -33.95 -19.56 -22.18
CA ASP A 430 -32.96 -18.98 -23.09
C ASP A 430 -33.20 -17.49 -23.27
N VAL A 431 -34.46 -17.11 -23.45
CA VAL A 431 -34.87 -15.71 -23.64
C VAL A 431 -34.52 -14.89 -22.39
N GLU A 432 -34.79 -15.41 -21.19
CA GLU A 432 -34.40 -14.76 -19.93
C GLU A 432 -32.88 -14.58 -19.79
N LEU A 433 -32.13 -15.61 -20.17
CA LEU A 433 -30.68 -15.54 -20.09
C LEU A 433 -30.10 -14.58 -21.13
N LEU A 434 -30.61 -14.56 -22.35
CA LEU A 434 -30.24 -13.59 -23.38
C LEU A 434 -30.56 -12.16 -22.97
N LYS A 435 -31.67 -11.95 -22.27
CA LYS A 435 -31.98 -10.66 -21.63
C LYS A 435 -30.94 -10.29 -20.57
N THR A 436 -30.55 -11.23 -19.72
CA THR A 436 -29.49 -11.02 -18.70
C THR A 436 -28.16 -10.61 -19.35
N ILE A 437 -27.75 -11.30 -20.42
CA ILE A 437 -26.54 -10.95 -21.19
C ILE A 437 -26.62 -9.49 -21.67
N LYS A 438 -27.77 -9.05 -22.18
CA LYS A 438 -27.98 -7.71 -22.74
C LYS A 438 -27.96 -6.61 -21.69
N GLU A 439 -28.54 -6.87 -20.50
CA GLU A 439 -28.75 -5.84 -19.47
C GLU A 439 -27.56 -5.68 -18.52
N THR A 440 -26.84 -6.77 -18.23
CA THR A 440 -25.73 -6.79 -17.27
C THR A 440 -24.64 -5.73 -17.55
N PRO A 441 -24.16 -5.52 -18.80
CA PRO A 441 -23.12 -4.53 -19.07
C PRO A 441 -23.55 -3.10 -18.75
N ASN A 442 -24.83 -2.76 -18.92
CA ASN A 442 -25.33 -1.42 -18.56
C ASN A 442 -25.28 -1.17 -17.06
N ASN A 443 -25.62 -2.17 -16.23
CA ASN A 443 -25.54 -2.07 -14.77
C ASN A 443 -24.07 -1.89 -14.33
N ILE A 444 -23.17 -2.67 -14.91
CA ILE A 444 -21.73 -2.57 -14.63
C ILE A 444 -21.21 -1.19 -15.05
N ALA A 445 -21.55 -0.70 -16.25
CA ALA A 445 -21.12 0.60 -16.75
C ALA A 445 -21.61 1.74 -15.84
N GLN A 446 -22.87 1.67 -15.38
CA GLN A 446 -23.42 2.66 -14.45
C GLN A 446 -22.71 2.63 -13.10
N ALA A 447 -22.41 1.44 -12.59
CA ALA A 447 -21.70 1.29 -11.33
C ALA A 447 -20.26 1.83 -11.43
N ILE A 448 -19.49 1.51 -12.50
CA ILE A 448 -18.14 2.04 -12.74
C ILE A 448 -18.19 3.58 -12.89
N SER A 449 -19.11 4.12 -13.68
CA SER A 449 -19.27 5.56 -13.88
C SER A 449 -19.65 6.31 -12.60
N SER A 450 -20.22 5.61 -11.62
CA SER A 450 -20.54 6.12 -10.28
C SER A 450 -19.48 5.77 -9.22
N PHE A 451 -18.29 5.30 -9.62
CA PHE A 451 -17.19 4.90 -8.76
C PHE A 451 -17.57 3.84 -7.71
N ARG A 452 -18.46 2.90 -8.07
CA ARG A 452 -18.91 1.76 -7.27
C ARG A 452 -18.36 0.46 -7.83
N PHE A 453 -17.05 0.27 -7.72
CA PHE A 453 -16.32 -0.82 -8.37
C PHE A 453 -16.66 -2.19 -7.80
N ARG A 454 -16.93 -2.26 -6.48
CA ARG A 454 -17.40 -3.49 -5.81
C ARG A 454 -18.73 -3.97 -6.39
N ASP A 455 -19.68 -3.06 -6.57
CA ASP A 455 -20.98 -3.38 -7.17
C ASP A 455 -20.81 -3.83 -8.62
N ALA A 456 -20.01 -3.10 -9.39
CA ALA A 456 -19.72 -3.41 -10.79
C ALA A 456 -19.13 -4.80 -10.98
N GLN A 457 -18.14 -5.16 -10.16
CA GLN A 457 -17.52 -6.50 -10.17
C GLN A 457 -18.51 -7.58 -9.72
N GLY A 458 -19.34 -7.29 -8.70
CA GLY A 458 -20.40 -8.18 -8.26
C GLY A 458 -21.42 -8.47 -9.36
N ASP A 459 -21.80 -7.45 -10.14
CA ASP A 459 -22.72 -7.60 -11.28
C ASP A 459 -22.08 -8.43 -12.42
N ALA A 460 -20.78 -8.24 -12.70
CA ALA A 460 -20.05 -9.08 -13.64
C ALA A 460 -20.06 -10.56 -13.19
N MET A 461 -19.86 -10.83 -11.90
CA MET A 461 -19.90 -12.20 -11.36
C MET A 461 -21.30 -12.82 -11.41
N LYS A 462 -22.39 -12.01 -11.35
CA LYS A 462 -23.77 -12.52 -11.54
C LYS A 462 -23.95 -13.14 -12.91
N LEU A 463 -23.30 -12.61 -13.95
CA LEU A 463 -23.35 -13.21 -15.30
C LEU A 463 -22.71 -14.61 -15.32
N ALA A 464 -21.58 -14.80 -14.65
CA ALA A 464 -20.94 -16.11 -14.53
C ALA A 464 -21.83 -17.10 -13.73
N ARG A 465 -22.47 -16.64 -12.64
CA ARG A 465 -23.43 -17.44 -11.87
C ARG A 465 -24.65 -17.85 -12.72
N ALA A 466 -25.18 -16.92 -13.53
CA ALA A 466 -26.29 -17.20 -14.43
C ALA A 466 -25.91 -18.29 -15.47
N GLY A 467 -24.70 -18.23 -16.02
CA GLY A 467 -24.19 -19.25 -16.91
C GLY A 467 -24.07 -20.64 -16.26
N ASN A 468 -23.52 -20.71 -15.03
CA ASN A 468 -23.46 -21.96 -14.27
C ASN A 468 -24.85 -22.54 -14.01
N LYS A 469 -25.78 -21.69 -13.56
CA LYS A 469 -27.17 -22.10 -13.29
C LYS A 469 -27.83 -22.64 -14.56
N TYR A 470 -27.66 -21.94 -15.69
CA TYR A 470 -28.21 -22.36 -16.97
C TYR A 470 -27.70 -23.74 -17.41
N LEU A 471 -26.39 -24.00 -17.31
CA LEU A 471 -25.84 -25.34 -17.60
C LEU A 471 -26.35 -26.39 -16.61
N ALA A 472 -26.54 -26.06 -15.33
CA ALA A 472 -27.08 -26.98 -14.35
C ALA A 472 -28.55 -27.32 -14.58
N ASP A 473 -29.38 -26.33 -14.89
CA ASP A 473 -30.82 -26.46 -15.11
C ASP A 473 -31.14 -27.18 -16.44
N THR A 474 -30.30 -26.97 -17.47
CA THR A 474 -30.50 -27.55 -18.82
C THR A 474 -29.80 -28.89 -19.01
N GLU A 475 -28.87 -29.27 -18.15
CA GLU A 475 -28.15 -30.57 -18.15
C GLU A 475 -27.72 -31.07 -19.55
N PRO A 476 -26.95 -30.29 -20.35
CA PRO A 476 -26.61 -30.66 -21.73
C PRO A 476 -25.90 -32.01 -21.85
N TRP A 477 -25.20 -32.46 -20.81
CA TRP A 477 -24.54 -33.78 -20.74
C TRP A 477 -25.53 -34.94 -20.67
N LYS A 478 -26.77 -34.72 -20.22
CA LYS A 478 -27.84 -35.72 -20.30
C LYS A 478 -28.62 -35.58 -21.61
N LEU A 479 -28.96 -34.36 -22.00
CA LEU A 479 -29.74 -34.11 -23.21
C LEU A 479 -29.08 -34.48 -24.51
N ILE A 480 -27.75 -34.52 -24.58
CA ILE A 480 -27.04 -34.83 -25.86
C ILE A 480 -27.47 -36.15 -26.47
N LYS A 481 -27.93 -37.12 -25.67
CA LYS A 481 -28.36 -38.46 -26.12
C LYS A 481 -29.82 -38.46 -26.59
N THR A 482 -30.66 -37.58 -26.12
CA THR A 482 -32.11 -37.60 -26.33
C THR A 482 -32.60 -36.41 -27.17
N ASN A 483 -31.95 -35.25 -27.07
CA ASN A 483 -32.27 -34.04 -27.82
C ASN A 483 -31.00 -33.24 -28.17
N PRO A 484 -30.19 -33.72 -29.13
CA PRO A 484 -28.96 -33.02 -29.52
C PRO A 484 -29.20 -31.65 -30.14
N GLU A 485 -30.33 -31.42 -30.76
CA GLU A 485 -30.68 -30.11 -31.34
C GLU A 485 -30.86 -29.02 -30.24
N ARG A 486 -31.46 -29.40 -29.11
CA ARG A 486 -31.55 -28.53 -27.94
C ARG A 486 -30.16 -28.20 -27.38
N VAL A 487 -29.24 -29.17 -27.34
CA VAL A 487 -27.88 -28.95 -26.84
C VAL A 487 -27.09 -27.96 -27.71
N LYS A 488 -27.36 -27.87 -29.03
CA LYS A 488 -26.76 -26.85 -29.90
C LYS A 488 -27.09 -25.44 -29.38
N THR A 489 -28.36 -25.15 -29.09
CA THR A 489 -28.80 -23.86 -28.55
C THR A 489 -28.13 -23.58 -27.19
N ILE A 490 -28.13 -24.55 -26.27
CA ILE A 490 -27.51 -24.39 -24.96
C ILE A 490 -26.02 -24.06 -25.06
N MET A 491 -25.28 -24.78 -25.89
CA MET A 491 -23.83 -24.55 -26.03
C MET A 491 -23.53 -23.24 -26.75
N ASN A 492 -24.33 -22.88 -27.78
CA ASN A 492 -24.19 -21.58 -28.41
C ASN A 492 -24.35 -20.44 -27.41
N ILE A 493 -25.43 -20.42 -26.62
CA ILE A 493 -25.69 -19.36 -25.62
C ILE A 493 -24.58 -19.33 -24.56
N SER A 494 -24.12 -20.51 -24.11
CA SER A 494 -23.02 -20.60 -23.13
C SER A 494 -21.72 -19.98 -23.67
N LEU A 495 -21.40 -20.16 -24.97
CA LEU A 495 -20.27 -19.50 -25.61
C LEU A 495 -20.45 -17.98 -25.69
N GLN A 496 -21.70 -17.47 -25.94
CA GLN A 496 -21.96 -16.03 -25.92
C GLN A 496 -21.74 -15.44 -24.53
N ILE A 497 -22.18 -16.13 -23.46
CA ILE A 497 -21.89 -15.71 -22.09
C ILE A 497 -20.39 -15.65 -21.85
N THR A 498 -19.66 -16.69 -22.25
CA THR A 498 -18.20 -16.77 -22.09
C THR A 498 -17.49 -15.60 -22.79
N ALA A 499 -17.93 -15.22 -24.00
CA ALA A 499 -17.40 -14.06 -24.71
C ALA A 499 -17.73 -12.74 -24.01
N ASN A 500 -18.95 -12.58 -23.48
CA ASN A 500 -19.33 -11.41 -22.71
C ASN A 500 -18.56 -11.31 -21.38
N LEU A 501 -18.27 -12.42 -20.71
CA LEU A 501 -17.43 -12.45 -19.51
C LEU A 501 -16.02 -11.92 -19.80
N ALA A 502 -15.43 -12.21 -20.98
CA ALA A 502 -14.16 -11.63 -21.38
C ALA A 502 -14.21 -10.10 -21.43
N ILE A 503 -15.31 -9.54 -21.93
CA ILE A 503 -15.48 -8.07 -22.02
C ILE A 503 -15.67 -7.45 -20.65
N VAL A 504 -16.64 -7.96 -19.86
CA VAL A 504 -17.04 -7.31 -18.61
C VAL A 504 -16.02 -7.50 -17.51
N PHE A 505 -15.13 -8.50 -17.60
CA PHE A 505 -14.04 -8.69 -16.64
C PHE A 505 -12.71 -8.07 -17.07
N GLU A 506 -12.58 -7.56 -18.32
CA GLU A 506 -11.34 -6.91 -18.76
C GLU A 506 -10.90 -5.78 -17.83
N PRO A 507 -11.75 -4.87 -17.34
CA PRO A 507 -11.31 -3.83 -16.42
C PRO A 507 -10.75 -4.36 -15.10
N PHE A 508 -11.30 -5.46 -14.59
CA PHE A 508 -10.96 -6.06 -13.29
C PHE A 508 -9.79 -7.05 -13.37
N MET A 509 -9.78 -7.90 -14.40
CA MET A 509 -8.84 -8.99 -14.60
C MET A 509 -8.32 -9.03 -16.05
N PRO A 510 -7.49 -8.05 -16.46
CA PRO A 510 -7.12 -7.88 -17.86
C PRO A 510 -6.37 -9.06 -18.48
N LYS A 511 -5.49 -9.74 -17.72
CA LYS A 511 -4.77 -10.92 -18.21
C LYS A 511 -5.72 -12.12 -18.44
N LYS A 512 -6.64 -12.34 -17.48
CA LYS A 512 -7.64 -13.41 -17.60
C LYS A 512 -8.68 -13.15 -18.67
N ALA A 513 -9.01 -11.89 -18.94
CA ALA A 513 -9.85 -11.53 -20.09
C ALA A 513 -9.18 -11.85 -21.43
N LEU A 514 -7.86 -11.60 -21.55
CA LEU A 514 -7.08 -11.99 -22.72
C LEU A 514 -6.95 -13.52 -22.83
N ASP A 515 -6.68 -14.24 -21.75
CA ASP A 515 -6.67 -15.72 -21.71
C ASP A 515 -8.00 -16.29 -22.21
N LEU A 516 -9.12 -15.67 -21.79
CA LEU A 516 -10.45 -16.10 -22.16
C LEU A 516 -10.74 -15.82 -23.65
N ALA A 517 -10.32 -14.67 -24.18
CA ALA A 517 -10.42 -14.38 -25.60
C ALA A 517 -9.57 -15.34 -26.45
N GLU A 518 -8.35 -15.69 -25.98
CA GLU A 518 -7.51 -16.69 -26.62
C GLU A 518 -8.19 -18.07 -26.63
N LEU A 519 -8.76 -18.52 -25.51
CA LEU A 519 -9.50 -19.80 -25.44
C LEU A 519 -10.66 -19.84 -26.42
N LEU A 520 -11.34 -18.72 -26.62
CA LEU A 520 -12.42 -18.58 -27.58
C LEU A 520 -11.92 -18.38 -29.02
N ASN A 521 -10.60 -18.23 -29.23
CA ASN A 521 -9.98 -17.93 -30.53
C ASN A 521 -10.53 -16.65 -31.17
N ILE A 522 -10.71 -15.59 -30.38
CA ILE A 522 -11.19 -14.28 -30.83
C ILE A 522 -10.23 -13.17 -30.39
N LYS A 523 -10.26 -12.05 -31.08
CA LYS A 523 -9.70 -10.81 -30.53
C LYS A 523 -10.62 -10.35 -29.39
N LEU A 524 -10.06 -9.93 -28.27
CA LEU A 524 -10.85 -9.40 -27.14
C LEU A 524 -11.78 -8.26 -27.65
N PRO A 525 -13.12 -8.42 -27.53
CA PRO A 525 -14.04 -7.38 -28.02
C PRO A 525 -14.01 -6.17 -27.09
N ARG A 526 -14.36 -5.00 -27.62
CA ARG A 526 -14.48 -3.77 -26.84
C ARG A 526 -15.79 -3.72 -26.05
N TRP A 527 -15.86 -2.84 -25.07
CA TRP A 527 -17.04 -2.64 -24.22
C TRP A 527 -18.31 -2.35 -25.03
N GLU A 528 -18.21 -1.57 -26.11
CA GLU A 528 -19.32 -1.26 -27.04
C GLU A 528 -20.01 -2.52 -27.62
N GLN A 529 -19.31 -3.65 -27.65
CA GLN A 529 -19.83 -4.93 -28.13
C GLN A 529 -20.45 -5.78 -27.00
N SER A 530 -20.37 -5.32 -25.76
CA SER A 530 -20.92 -6.06 -24.61
C SER A 530 -22.45 -6.16 -24.70
N GLY A 531 -23.00 -7.23 -24.15
CA GLY A 531 -24.42 -7.52 -24.27
C GLY A 531 -24.85 -8.10 -25.62
N ASN A 532 -23.94 -8.19 -26.59
CA ASN A 532 -24.22 -8.85 -27.86
C ASN A 532 -24.22 -10.39 -27.67
N ASN A 533 -25.26 -11.03 -28.16
CA ASN A 533 -25.45 -12.48 -28.07
C ASN A 533 -25.04 -13.23 -29.35
N GLN A 534 -24.22 -12.60 -30.20
CA GLN A 534 -23.67 -13.15 -31.44
C GLN A 534 -22.17 -12.85 -31.60
N LEU A 535 -21.44 -12.73 -30.49
CA LEU A 535 -20.00 -12.48 -30.47
C LEU A 535 -19.22 -13.67 -31.07
N ILE A 536 -19.71 -14.88 -30.82
CA ILE A 536 -19.18 -16.12 -31.40
C ILE A 536 -20.15 -16.61 -32.47
N PRO A 537 -19.83 -16.46 -33.75
CA PRO A 537 -20.73 -16.91 -34.84
C PRO A 537 -20.79 -18.45 -34.91
N ALA A 538 -21.86 -18.98 -35.47
CA ALA A 538 -21.96 -20.40 -35.80
C ALA A 538 -20.78 -20.82 -36.72
N ASN A 539 -20.28 -22.03 -36.49
CA ASN A 539 -19.11 -22.63 -37.20
C ASN A 539 -17.76 -21.98 -36.81
N HIS A 540 -17.69 -21.10 -35.82
CA HIS A 540 -16.44 -20.60 -35.26
C HIS A 540 -15.75 -21.70 -34.42
N SER A 541 -14.43 -21.87 -34.60
CA SER A 541 -13.63 -22.85 -33.86
C SER A 541 -12.96 -22.23 -32.64
N ILE A 542 -13.13 -22.82 -31.47
CA ILE A 542 -12.44 -22.46 -30.24
C ILE A 542 -11.10 -23.21 -30.10
N ASN A 543 -10.18 -22.68 -29.31
CA ASN A 543 -8.91 -23.35 -28.98
C ASN A 543 -9.10 -24.48 -27.95
N GLU A 544 -8.01 -25.23 -27.66
CA GLU A 544 -8.05 -26.28 -26.65
C GLU A 544 -8.37 -25.71 -25.25
N PRO A 545 -9.32 -26.30 -24.54
CA PRO A 545 -9.67 -25.92 -23.20
C PRO A 545 -8.49 -26.04 -22.22
N ARG A 546 -8.27 -25.02 -21.40
CA ARG A 546 -7.35 -25.05 -20.26
C ARG A 546 -8.01 -24.45 -19.03
N ILE A 547 -7.50 -24.79 -17.85
CA ILE A 547 -7.97 -24.23 -16.58
C ILE A 547 -7.59 -22.74 -16.53
N LEU A 548 -8.56 -21.87 -16.22
CA LEU A 548 -8.36 -20.42 -16.16
C LEU A 548 -7.85 -19.95 -14.79
N PHE A 549 -8.28 -20.59 -13.71
CA PHE A 549 -7.89 -20.30 -12.33
C PHE A 549 -7.51 -21.57 -11.59
N GLU A 550 -6.43 -21.51 -10.84
CA GLU A 550 -5.94 -22.58 -9.98
C GLU A 550 -6.39 -22.36 -8.54
N LYS A 551 -6.65 -23.44 -7.82
CA LYS A 551 -6.95 -23.36 -6.40
C LYS A 551 -5.71 -22.98 -5.61
N ILE A 552 -5.93 -22.27 -4.55
CA ILE A 552 -4.91 -21.95 -3.54
C ILE A 552 -5.15 -22.91 -2.38
N GLU A 553 -4.12 -23.69 -2.04
CA GLU A 553 -4.17 -24.69 -0.98
C GLU A 553 -3.98 -24.03 0.40
N ASP A 554 -4.44 -24.73 1.46
CA ASP A 554 -4.43 -24.21 2.84
C ASP A 554 -3.00 -23.94 3.32
N GLU A 555 -2.06 -24.81 2.99
CA GLU A 555 -0.64 -24.70 3.37
C GLU A 555 -0.03 -23.39 2.90
N LYS A 556 -0.37 -22.94 1.69
CA LYS A 556 0.13 -21.67 1.15
C LYS A 556 -0.38 -20.45 1.93
N ILE A 557 -1.59 -20.53 2.44
CA ILE A 557 -2.21 -19.48 3.24
C ILE A 557 -1.63 -19.47 4.66
N GLU A 558 -1.39 -20.64 5.24
CA GLU A 558 -0.76 -20.76 6.56
C GLU A 558 0.66 -20.20 6.53
N GLU A 559 1.45 -20.45 5.48
CA GLU A 559 2.76 -19.83 5.26
C GLU A 559 2.68 -18.30 5.28
N GLN A 560 1.70 -17.70 4.60
CA GLN A 560 1.53 -16.25 4.55
C GLN A 560 1.14 -15.65 5.90
N ILE A 561 0.25 -16.31 6.63
CA ILE A 561 -0.17 -15.88 7.96
C ILE A 561 1.01 -15.96 8.94
N GLU A 562 1.80 -17.02 8.88
CA GLU A 562 2.98 -17.19 9.72
C GLU A 562 4.07 -16.16 9.37
N LYS A 563 4.35 -15.94 8.09
CA LYS A 563 5.24 -14.88 7.61
C LYS A 563 4.83 -13.52 8.18
N LEU A 564 3.55 -13.18 8.09
CA LEU A 564 3.03 -11.91 8.57
C LEU A 564 3.22 -11.74 10.09
N LYS A 565 2.94 -12.79 10.88
CA LYS A 565 3.16 -12.78 12.32
C LYS A 565 4.62 -12.57 12.69
N ASN A 566 5.52 -13.19 11.95
CA ASN A 566 6.97 -13.06 12.14
C ASN A 566 7.51 -11.70 11.71
N GLN A 567 6.96 -11.10 10.65
CA GLN A 567 7.32 -9.76 10.18
C GLN A 567 6.97 -8.64 11.18
N GLY A 568 5.86 -8.78 11.90
CA GLY A 568 5.43 -7.81 12.94
C GLY A 568 6.29 -7.82 14.21
N GLN A 569 7.06 -8.85 14.40
CA GLN A 569 8.09 -8.89 15.43
C GLN A 569 9.33 -8.19 14.84
N LYS A 570 9.71 -7.00 15.36
CA LYS A 570 11.09 -6.56 15.19
C LYS A 570 11.96 -7.75 15.59
N PRO A 571 13.01 -8.12 14.84
CA PRO A 571 14.02 -9.00 15.40
C PRO A 571 14.50 -8.30 16.67
N THR A 572 13.96 -8.74 17.79
CA THR A 572 14.46 -8.30 19.09
C THR A 572 15.87 -8.85 19.14
N LYS A 573 16.85 -7.97 19.24
CA LYS A 573 18.27 -8.28 19.46
C LYS A 573 18.44 -9.28 20.61
N TYR A 574 17.39 -9.46 21.39
CA TYR A 574 17.32 -10.29 22.58
C TYR A 574 16.13 -11.26 22.49
N PRO A 575 16.22 -12.44 23.13
CA PRO A 575 15.12 -13.39 23.24
C PRO A 575 13.85 -12.73 23.79
N VAL A 576 12.69 -13.24 23.37
CA VAL A 576 11.39 -12.77 23.87
C VAL A 576 11.37 -12.87 25.40
N MET A 577 10.87 -11.84 26.06
CA MET A 577 10.72 -11.84 27.51
C MET A 577 9.84 -13.03 27.92
N LYS A 578 10.30 -13.79 28.91
CA LYS A 578 9.54 -14.91 29.47
C LYS A 578 8.31 -14.41 30.21
N ASP A 579 7.39 -15.33 30.51
CA ASP A 579 6.18 -15.03 31.26
C ASP A 579 6.50 -14.37 32.61
N GLU A 580 5.61 -13.49 33.06
CA GLU A 580 5.73 -12.81 34.33
C GLU A 580 5.77 -13.83 35.48
N ILE A 581 6.70 -13.63 36.41
CA ILE A 581 6.76 -14.36 37.68
C ILE A 581 6.43 -13.42 38.84
N THR A 582 5.82 -13.94 39.87
CA THR A 582 5.52 -13.19 41.08
C THR A 582 6.78 -12.95 41.92
N PHE A 583 6.75 -11.90 42.76
CA PHE A 583 7.85 -11.66 43.72
C PHE A 583 8.10 -12.87 44.65
N ASP A 584 7.06 -13.61 45.01
CA ASP A 584 7.17 -14.81 45.83
C ASP A 584 7.90 -15.96 45.10
N GLU A 585 7.72 -16.06 43.77
CA GLU A 585 8.47 -17.03 42.95
C GLU A 585 9.95 -16.63 42.83
N PHE A 586 10.24 -15.35 42.61
CA PHE A 586 11.61 -14.84 42.60
C PHE A 586 12.31 -15.01 43.96
N SER A 587 11.60 -14.74 45.06
CA SER A 587 12.10 -14.84 46.41
C SER A 587 12.49 -16.25 46.83
N LYS A 588 12.02 -17.28 46.12
CA LYS A 588 12.43 -18.69 46.32
C LYS A 588 13.83 -18.99 45.81
N MET A 589 14.39 -18.12 44.94
CA MET A 589 15.73 -18.32 44.39
C MET A 589 16.79 -17.82 45.37
N ASP A 590 17.73 -18.69 45.77
CA ASP A 590 18.87 -18.31 46.58
C ASP A 590 20.08 -17.98 45.71
N LEU A 591 20.16 -16.69 45.32
CA LEU A 591 21.23 -16.14 44.50
C LEU A 591 22.31 -15.54 45.41
N ARG A 592 23.58 -15.99 45.25
CA ARG A 592 24.70 -15.50 46.03
C ARG A 592 25.95 -15.24 45.19
N VAL A 593 26.91 -14.55 45.81
CA VAL A 593 28.25 -14.39 45.26
C VAL A 593 29.06 -15.62 45.64
N GLY A 594 29.67 -16.25 44.64
CA GLY A 594 30.65 -17.35 44.85
C GLY A 594 32.02 -16.96 44.29
N THR A 595 33.06 -17.72 44.65
CA THR A 595 34.40 -17.60 44.08
C THR A 595 34.81 -18.95 43.49
N ILE A 596 35.24 -18.98 42.23
CA ILE A 596 35.77 -20.20 41.62
C ILE A 596 37.17 -20.47 42.20
N THR A 597 37.34 -21.60 42.90
CA THR A 597 38.60 -21.98 43.51
C THR A 597 39.41 -22.95 42.66
N GLU A 598 38.72 -23.80 41.89
CA GLU A 598 39.34 -24.76 40.99
C GLU A 598 38.50 -24.90 39.72
N ALA A 599 39.16 -25.23 38.58
CA ALA A 599 38.50 -25.51 37.32
C ALA A 599 39.27 -26.58 36.57
N GLU A 600 38.55 -27.53 35.98
CA GLU A 600 39.12 -28.57 35.13
C GLU A 600 38.21 -28.92 33.93
N LYS A 601 38.80 -29.42 32.85
CA LYS A 601 38.04 -29.92 31.68
C LYS A 601 37.44 -31.28 32.00
N ILE A 602 36.24 -31.53 31.55
CA ILE A 602 35.59 -32.84 31.65
C ILE A 602 36.02 -33.72 30.49
N GLU A 603 36.54 -34.90 30.73
CA GLU A 603 36.93 -35.86 29.69
C GLU A 603 35.78 -36.18 28.76
N LYS A 604 36.04 -36.15 27.44
CA LYS A 604 35.05 -36.39 26.37
C LYS A 604 33.87 -35.37 26.32
N ALA A 605 34.10 -34.16 26.83
CA ALA A 605 33.11 -33.08 26.82
C ALA A 605 33.76 -31.71 26.55
N ASP A 606 34.16 -31.44 25.31
CA ASP A 606 34.97 -30.28 24.89
C ASP A 606 34.36 -28.91 25.24
N LYS A 607 33.04 -28.85 25.49
CA LYS A 607 32.30 -27.62 25.80
C LYS A 607 32.14 -27.36 27.31
N LEU A 608 32.55 -28.31 28.20
CA LEU A 608 32.23 -28.25 29.62
C LEU A 608 33.48 -28.07 30.49
N LEU A 609 33.36 -27.14 31.45
CA LEU A 609 34.26 -27.07 32.60
C LEU A 609 33.55 -27.57 33.85
N LYS A 610 34.27 -28.34 34.66
CA LYS A 610 33.92 -28.63 36.06
C LYS A 610 34.58 -27.58 36.93
N LEU A 611 33.79 -26.85 37.69
CA LEU A 611 34.21 -25.76 38.55
C LEU A 611 34.00 -26.16 40.01
N THR A 612 34.94 -25.86 40.85
CA THR A 612 34.79 -25.88 42.33
C THR A 612 34.54 -24.44 42.74
N VAL A 613 33.40 -24.18 43.38
CA VAL A 613 32.96 -22.83 43.76
C VAL A 613 32.79 -22.73 45.26
N ASP A 614 33.57 -21.89 45.89
CA ASP A 614 33.35 -21.49 47.29
C ASP A 614 32.17 -20.50 47.34
N THR A 615 31.11 -20.91 48.00
CA THR A 615 29.87 -20.14 48.14
C THR A 615 29.82 -19.32 49.42
N GLY A 616 30.88 -19.36 50.25
CA GLY A 616 30.93 -18.75 51.59
C GLY A 616 30.08 -19.46 52.62
N ILE A 617 29.29 -20.46 52.25
CA ILE A 617 28.51 -21.34 53.11
C ILE A 617 29.06 -22.76 53.02
N ASP A 618 29.32 -23.19 51.81
CA ASP A 618 29.86 -24.51 51.46
C ASP A 618 30.71 -24.41 50.19
N VAL A 619 31.31 -25.53 49.78
CA VAL A 619 32.04 -25.64 48.52
C VAL A 619 31.28 -26.58 47.61
N ARG A 620 30.97 -26.12 46.37
CA ARG A 620 30.15 -26.87 45.44
C ARG A 620 30.84 -27.15 44.11
N THR A 621 30.49 -28.30 43.55
CA THR A 621 30.85 -28.62 42.17
C THR A 621 29.77 -28.08 41.24
N VAL A 622 30.16 -27.28 40.23
CA VAL A 622 29.28 -26.77 39.20
C VAL A 622 29.83 -27.12 37.83
N VAL A 623 29.00 -27.68 36.97
CA VAL A 623 29.35 -27.95 35.57
C VAL A 623 28.74 -26.86 34.68
N SER A 624 29.62 -26.17 33.93
CA SER A 624 29.21 -25.05 33.06
C SER A 624 29.71 -25.22 31.63
N GLY A 625 28.90 -24.78 30.65
CA GLY A 625 29.17 -24.87 29.21
C GLY A 625 30.09 -23.77 28.69
N ILE A 626 31.16 -23.45 29.37
CA ILE A 626 32.02 -22.29 29.09
C ILE A 626 33.42 -22.66 28.55
N ALA A 627 33.70 -23.94 28.29
CA ALA A 627 35.05 -24.39 27.88
C ALA A 627 35.48 -23.94 26.48
N GLU A 628 34.52 -23.50 25.64
CA GLU A 628 34.84 -22.91 24.33
C GLU A 628 35.25 -21.42 24.45
N HIS A 629 34.90 -20.75 25.56
CA HIS A 629 35.15 -19.33 25.78
C HIS A 629 36.26 -19.06 26.81
N PHE A 630 36.49 -19.98 27.75
CA PHE A 630 37.45 -19.81 28.85
C PHE A 630 38.30 -21.05 29.05
N LYS A 631 39.58 -20.83 29.35
CA LYS A 631 40.46 -21.88 29.84
C LYS A 631 40.31 -22.05 31.35
N PRO A 632 40.59 -23.24 31.92
CA PRO A 632 40.49 -23.46 33.36
C PRO A 632 41.26 -22.42 34.19
N GLU A 633 42.45 -22.05 33.75
CA GLU A 633 43.33 -21.13 34.46
C GLU A 633 42.81 -19.69 34.50
N GLU A 634 41.97 -19.31 33.51
CA GLU A 634 41.42 -17.96 33.38
C GLU A 634 40.23 -17.70 34.29
N VAL A 635 39.57 -18.74 34.76
CA VAL A 635 38.36 -18.64 35.59
C VAL A 635 38.63 -18.82 37.09
N ILE A 636 39.79 -19.35 37.48
CA ILE A 636 40.16 -19.49 38.87
C ILE A 636 40.33 -18.12 39.52
N GLY A 637 39.72 -17.90 40.68
CA GLY A 637 39.69 -16.64 41.39
C GLY A 637 38.57 -15.68 40.96
N GLN A 638 37.84 -16.00 39.89
CA GLN A 638 36.73 -15.18 39.45
C GLN A 638 35.55 -15.22 40.42
N LYS A 639 34.98 -14.05 40.69
CA LYS A 639 33.72 -13.94 41.43
C LYS A 639 32.55 -14.10 40.48
N VAL A 640 31.57 -14.89 40.87
CA VAL A 640 30.41 -15.23 40.04
C VAL A 640 29.11 -15.09 40.84
N SER A 641 28.03 -14.78 40.14
CA SER A 641 26.69 -14.94 40.69
C SER A 641 26.25 -16.38 40.48
N ILE A 642 25.86 -17.05 41.57
CA ILE A 642 25.47 -18.47 41.57
C ILE A 642 24.08 -18.67 42.17
N LEU A 643 23.24 -19.47 41.52
CA LEU A 643 21.97 -19.97 42.06
C LEU A 643 22.23 -21.25 42.84
N LEU A 644 22.06 -21.18 44.16
CA LEU A 644 22.45 -22.27 45.09
C LEU A 644 21.37 -23.35 45.25
N ASN A 645 20.10 -22.97 45.26
CA ASN A 645 19.02 -23.90 45.56
C ASN A 645 18.41 -24.54 44.29
N LEU A 646 19.20 -24.59 43.20
CA LEU A 646 18.85 -25.39 42.02
C LEU A 646 19.07 -26.89 42.36
N ALA A 647 18.10 -27.73 42.02
CA ALA A 647 18.19 -29.16 42.24
C ALA A 647 19.44 -29.77 41.56
N PRO A 648 20.25 -30.59 42.25
CA PRO A 648 21.45 -31.19 41.69
C PRO A 648 21.14 -32.00 40.43
N ARG A 649 22.03 -31.91 39.42
CA ARG A 649 21.86 -32.60 38.14
C ARG A 649 23.17 -33.28 37.71
N LYS A 650 23.12 -34.55 37.29
CA LYS A 650 24.28 -35.20 36.67
C LYS A 650 24.48 -34.76 35.23
N ILE A 651 25.64 -34.19 34.91
CA ILE A 651 26.06 -33.76 33.59
C ILE A 651 27.35 -34.47 33.24
N ARG A 652 27.32 -35.34 32.23
CA ARG A 652 28.49 -36.16 31.83
C ARG A 652 29.16 -36.93 32.98
N GLY A 653 28.35 -37.44 33.90
CA GLY A 653 28.84 -38.21 35.07
C GLY A 653 29.23 -37.39 36.28
N VAL A 654 29.34 -36.07 36.20
CA VAL A 654 29.64 -35.15 37.27
C VAL A 654 28.33 -34.56 37.82
N GLU A 655 28.13 -34.54 39.12
CA GLU A 655 26.98 -33.90 39.74
C GLU A 655 27.20 -32.39 39.88
N SER A 656 26.36 -31.58 39.21
CA SER A 656 26.35 -30.11 39.31
C SER A 656 25.36 -29.70 40.41
N GLN A 657 25.82 -28.89 41.37
CA GLN A 657 25.07 -28.49 42.58
C GLN A 657 24.80 -26.99 42.58
N GLY A 658 24.29 -26.45 41.51
CA GLY A 658 23.99 -25.05 41.30
C GLY A 658 24.26 -24.61 39.86
N MET A 659 24.06 -23.34 39.57
CA MET A 659 24.28 -22.75 38.25
C MET A 659 24.91 -21.35 38.40
N ILE A 660 26.06 -21.14 37.76
CA ILE A 660 26.61 -19.79 37.58
C ILE A 660 25.86 -19.03 36.52
N LEU A 661 25.66 -17.73 36.72
CA LEU A 661 24.99 -16.86 35.76
C LEU A 661 26.00 -16.25 34.77
N MET A 662 25.67 -16.34 33.50
CA MET A 662 26.47 -15.81 32.43
C MET A 662 25.61 -14.83 31.59
N ALA A 663 26.23 -13.79 31.06
CA ALA A 663 25.69 -12.93 30.04
C ALA A 663 26.35 -13.28 28.71
N GLU A 664 25.58 -13.26 27.63
CA GLU A 664 26.06 -13.50 26.27
C GLU A 664 26.08 -12.18 25.50
N THR A 665 27.19 -11.86 24.85
CA THR A 665 27.30 -10.69 23.97
C THR A 665 26.64 -10.93 22.64
N ASP A 666 26.39 -9.85 21.86
CA ASP A 666 25.83 -9.93 20.50
C ASP A 666 26.67 -10.76 19.52
N GLN A 667 27.94 -11.02 19.86
CA GLN A 667 28.87 -11.82 19.05
C GLN A 667 28.95 -13.28 19.55
N GLY A 668 28.14 -13.66 20.53
CA GLY A 668 28.12 -15.01 21.12
C GLY A 668 29.21 -15.26 22.15
N GLU A 669 29.93 -14.23 22.61
CA GLU A 669 30.93 -14.37 23.68
C GLU A 669 30.26 -14.37 25.05
N LEU A 670 30.72 -15.23 25.97
CA LEU A 670 30.20 -15.32 27.33
C LEU A 670 30.98 -14.42 28.30
N ALA A 671 30.26 -13.79 29.21
CA ALA A 671 30.81 -13.00 30.30
C ALA A 671 30.19 -13.41 31.64
N PHE A 672 30.99 -13.43 32.71
CA PHE A 672 30.46 -13.70 34.04
C PHE A 672 29.60 -12.54 34.53
N VAL A 673 28.41 -12.85 35.07
CA VAL A 673 27.62 -11.88 35.84
C VAL A 673 28.24 -11.79 37.23
N SER A 674 29.08 -10.78 37.45
CA SER A 674 29.88 -10.60 38.66
C SER A 674 29.59 -9.26 39.33
N PRO A 675 29.70 -9.14 40.65
CA PRO A 675 29.61 -7.85 41.32
C PRO A 675 30.80 -6.95 40.91
N ASN A 676 30.53 -5.67 40.68
CA ASN A 676 31.52 -4.67 40.27
C ASN A 676 32.32 -4.04 41.45
N LYS A 677 32.06 -4.51 42.65
CA LYS A 677 32.77 -4.10 43.90
C LYS A 677 33.32 -5.34 44.62
N GLU A 678 34.29 -5.13 45.48
CA GLU A 678 34.74 -6.21 46.36
C GLU A 678 33.61 -6.63 47.31
N ILE A 679 33.10 -7.83 47.08
CA ILE A 679 32.05 -8.47 47.88
C ILE A 679 32.52 -9.88 48.20
N ASN A 680 32.36 -10.33 49.46
CA ASN A 680 32.76 -11.66 49.88
C ASN A 680 31.82 -12.75 49.36
N ALA A 681 32.36 -13.96 49.15
CA ALA A 681 31.51 -15.13 48.87
C ALA A 681 30.48 -15.30 50.00
N GLY A 682 29.29 -15.77 49.66
CA GLY A 682 28.16 -15.94 50.57
C GLY A 682 27.20 -14.75 50.67
N ASN A 683 27.59 -13.56 50.19
CA ASN A 683 26.66 -12.42 50.17
C ASN A 683 25.51 -12.66 49.22
N THR A 684 24.30 -12.32 49.65
CA THR A 684 23.05 -12.51 48.86
C THR A 684 22.94 -11.49 47.76
N ILE A 685 22.50 -11.93 46.60
CA ILE A 685 22.07 -11.10 45.44
C ILE A 685 20.56 -10.97 45.54
N ARG A 686 20.07 -9.71 45.50
CA ARG A 686 18.64 -9.39 45.65
C ARG A 686 18.14 -8.60 44.46
#